data_b01d415571e254a3f9e50222b1e93a9c
#
_entry.id   b01d415571e254a3f9e50222b1e93a9c
#
_cell.length_a   1.000
_cell.length_b   1.000
_cell.length_c   1.000
_cell.angle_alpha   90.00
_cell.angle_beta   90.00
_cell.angle_gamma   90.00
#
_symmetry.space_group_name_H-M   'P 1'
#
loop_
_entity.id
_entity.type
_entity.pdbx_description
1 polymer ?
#
loop_
_entity_poly.entity_id
_entity_poly.type
_entity_poly.pdbx_seq_one_letter_code
_entity_poly.pdbx_strand_id
1 'polypeptide(L)'
;MWDLADSEFAPEAAWRFGRLDNGLRYVIRRNDRPENTALVRMEIAAGSLDERDDERGFAHFVEHMAFNGSTNVPEGEMVRLLERLGLAFGADTNASTGMERTQYKLDLPRADADLLDTALMLMRETAGELTFDEEAVARERGVVLAERRTRNTYSLRNTMESLEFFFPEARAAQRMPIGTEETLAAADAAGLRAFWEREYVPADTVLVIVGDFEPALVEAAIAKHFADWQARPSPDQPDAGPVEIDAGGRGAVYLDPALTETITIASHGAWSDRPDTAAERRDTLLRVVGGRILGRRLQRLQRSEDPPFRGVSTGTSDFFKAARSTQIVAASEEGQWPRAITTVIEEYRRMLEYGPTPGEVAEQTANLRTAFENARANAGTRSNATFAGEAFRIARGESVPTGPLEDFTLYERYEADITPQNVLAAMRADATALDNPLIRFSGKTAPDGGIAAVRDVVTAALSEPVAPPEDGDVAEFAYTDFGEPGAIVADERIPDLGIRTLRFANGVMLNLKPTDLSDDRVMVRLTLDGGKLLESRAEPLAVELTPLLSGGGLGRHSRDELQSILAGRSVGASFGAGDEVFVSSATTTPRDLELQLQLMAAYLSDPGYRAEGLGAWQRSLGDFFARLGKTPQSALSEGLGPILSDEDPRFTRQPIEAYRALDYDRLRAAIGDRLENGALEIALVGDFDEEEAIRLVAQTFGALPPRETQFRAYDGGERERSFTDRRETFTLTHGGEADQALLRFYWPTTDQDDWDVSSGLTLLARVVDIALTDTLREELGQTYSALSSSSQSDTYTDYGTFAIGAEIDLSQLGAAREAMVATIERIIADGPDEDMVERARRPLLENLANRFKTNGGWMAFTARAQSEPAERERMLLAPERQQAITAADLKALAARFLDPEKAVVIEVVPAAPSS
;
A
#
# COMPACT_ATOMS: atom_id res chain seq x y z
N MET A 1 30.67 -15.07 -14.31
CA MET A 1 29.42 -15.63 -14.90
C MET A 1 28.46 -15.71 -13.76
N TRP A 2 27.20 -15.35 -13.96
CA TRP A 2 26.19 -15.55 -12.94
C TRP A 2 26.03 -17.04 -12.71
N ASP A 3 26.08 -17.48 -11.47
CA ASP A 3 25.91 -18.90 -11.13
C ASP A 3 24.41 -19.18 -10.98
N LEU A 4 23.82 -19.73 -12.03
CA LEU A 4 22.41 -20.18 -12.06
C LEU A 4 22.35 -21.71 -11.95
N ALA A 5 23.44 -22.33 -11.45
CA ALA A 5 23.63 -23.77 -11.49
C ALA A 5 22.61 -24.59 -10.65
N ASP A 6 21.94 -23.93 -9.70
CA ASP A 6 20.96 -24.60 -8.83
C ASP A 6 19.52 -24.56 -9.36
N SER A 7 19.30 -24.03 -10.59
CA SER A 7 17.99 -24.01 -11.24
C SER A 7 17.97 -24.86 -12.51
N GLU A 8 16.86 -25.60 -12.71
CA GLU A 8 16.57 -26.29 -13.98
C GLU A 8 16.11 -25.32 -15.08
N PHE A 9 15.86 -24.04 -14.74
CA PHE A 9 15.27 -23.04 -15.63
C PHE A 9 16.32 -22.05 -16.12
N ALA A 10 16.05 -21.50 -17.31
CA ALA A 10 16.82 -20.40 -17.87
C ALA A 10 16.00 -19.09 -17.80
N PRO A 11 16.64 -17.95 -17.51
CA PRO A 11 15.95 -16.67 -17.59
C PRO A 11 15.58 -16.33 -19.04
N GLU A 12 14.54 -15.47 -19.21
CA GLU A 12 14.17 -14.98 -20.54
C GLU A 12 15.39 -14.37 -21.28
N ALA A 13 15.47 -14.60 -22.59
CA ALA A 13 16.63 -14.19 -23.42
C ALA A 13 16.85 -12.65 -23.48
N ALA A 14 15.86 -11.86 -23.12
CA ALA A 14 15.96 -10.40 -23.05
C ALA A 14 16.81 -9.88 -21.89
N TRP A 15 17.12 -10.71 -20.90
CA TRP A 15 17.99 -10.35 -19.81
C TRP A 15 19.46 -10.30 -20.24
N ARG A 16 20.19 -9.27 -19.79
CA ARG A 16 21.63 -9.16 -19.92
C ARG A 16 22.28 -9.18 -18.55
N PHE A 17 23.10 -10.16 -18.31
CA PHE A 17 23.85 -10.34 -17.07
C PHE A 17 25.32 -9.98 -17.30
N GLY A 18 25.87 -9.18 -16.42
CA GLY A 18 27.26 -8.82 -16.47
C GLY A 18 27.93 -8.84 -15.10
N ARG A 19 29.27 -8.85 -15.13
CA ARG A 19 30.11 -8.73 -13.96
C ARG A 19 31.37 -7.95 -14.34
N LEU A 20 31.68 -6.92 -13.58
CA LEU A 20 32.94 -6.19 -13.72
C LEU A 20 34.10 -6.98 -13.08
N ASP A 21 35.35 -6.63 -13.45
CA ASP A 21 36.54 -7.27 -12.93
C ASP A 21 36.69 -7.11 -11.39
N ASN A 22 36.11 -6.05 -10.81
CA ASN A 22 36.10 -5.82 -9.37
C ASN A 22 35.06 -6.66 -8.62
N GLY A 23 34.23 -7.40 -9.33
CA GLY A 23 33.23 -8.29 -8.76
C GLY A 23 31.78 -7.78 -8.82
N LEU A 24 31.56 -6.49 -9.07
CA LEU A 24 30.22 -5.92 -9.19
C LEU A 24 29.39 -6.67 -10.24
N ARG A 25 28.20 -7.09 -9.85
CA ARG A 25 27.23 -7.75 -10.73
C ARG A 25 26.19 -6.75 -11.23
N TYR A 26 25.70 -6.93 -12.44
CA TYR A 26 24.59 -6.13 -12.96
C TYR A 26 23.65 -6.95 -13.84
N VAL A 27 22.39 -6.54 -13.83
CA VAL A 27 21.32 -7.09 -14.66
C VAL A 27 20.65 -5.93 -15.40
N ILE A 28 20.56 -6.06 -16.72
CA ILE A 28 19.93 -5.06 -17.57
C ILE A 28 18.82 -5.71 -18.37
N ARG A 29 17.68 -5.00 -18.48
CA ARG A 29 16.59 -5.39 -19.38
C ARG A 29 15.99 -4.17 -20.05
N ARG A 30 15.95 -4.20 -21.39
CA ARG A 30 15.13 -3.23 -22.11
C ARG A 30 13.65 -3.54 -21.95
N ASN A 31 12.85 -2.54 -21.59
CA ASN A 31 11.40 -2.61 -21.51
C ASN A 31 10.81 -1.22 -21.78
N ASP A 32 9.83 -1.13 -22.67
CA ASP A 32 9.16 0.11 -23.07
C ASP A 32 7.80 0.34 -22.36
N ARG A 33 7.61 -0.29 -21.21
CA ARG A 33 6.37 -0.17 -20.44
C ARG A 33 6.65 0.27 -18.99
N PRO A 34 6.36 1.53 -18.62
CA PRO A 34 5.89 2.63 -19.46
C PRO A 34 6.97 3.14 -20.43
N GLU A 35 6.53 3.62 -21.63
CA GLU A 35 7.42 4.16 -22.65
C GLU A 35 8.28 5.31 -22.12
N ASN A 36 9.54 5.40 -22.58
CA ASN A 36 10.49 6.44 -22.18
C ASN A 36 10.59 6.62 -20.66
N THR A 37 10.66 5.52 -19.90
CA THR A 37 10.96 5.53 -18.44
C THR A 37 12.01 4.47 -18.13
N ALA A 38 12.70 4.62 -16.99
CA ALA A 38 13.65 3.63 -16.52
C ALA A 38 13.64 3.50 -15.00
N LEU A 39 14.12 2.38 -14.49
CA LEU A 39 14.40 2.15 -13.08
C LEU A 39 15.88 1.84 -12.92
N VAL A 40 16.50 2.45 -11.94
CA VAL A 40 17.85 2.11 -11.48
C VAL A 40 17.74 1.66 -10.02
N ARG A 41 18.21 0.47 -9.74
CA ARG A 41 18.23 -0.13 -8.41
C ARG A 41 19.66 -0.57 -8.09
N MET A 42 20.08 -0.34 -6.88
CA MET A 42 21.30 -0.90 -6.33
C MET A 42 20.97 -1.63 -5.03
N GLU A 43 21.42 -2.86 -4.89
CA GLU A 43 21.29 -3.63 -3.67
C GLU A 43 22.68 -4.05 -3.18
N ILE A 44 22.91 -3.75 -1.91
CA ILE A 44 24.06 -4.21 -1.16
C ILE A 44 23.61 -5.38 -0.29
N ALA A 45 24.29 -6.52 -0.35
CA ALA A 45 23.99 -7.67 0.48
C ALA A 45 24.54 -7.48 1.90
N ALA A 46 24.14 -6.37 2.51
CA ALA A 46 24.46 -5.98 3.88
C ALA A 46 23.24 -5.30 4.51
N GLY A 47 22.88 -5.73 5.70
CA GLY A 47 21.77 -5.18 6.47
C GLY A 47 22.06 -5.25 7.97
N SER A 48 21.02 -5.23 8.79
CA SER A 48 21.19 -5.20 10.24
C SER A 48 21.75 -6.53 10.81
N LEU A 49 21.68 -7.64 10.10
CA LEU A 49 22.34 -8.89 10.52
C LEU A 49 23.87 -8.77 10.47
N ASP A 50 24.43 -7.91 9.63
CA ASP A 50 25.87 -7.72 9.50
C ASP A 50 26.49 -6.85 10.59
N GLU A 51 25.63 -6.18 11.38
CA GLU A 51 26.05 -5.32 12.49
C GLU A 51 26.63 -6.10 13.66
N ARG A 52 27.66 -5.57 14.29
CA ARG A 52 28.18 -6.03 15.61
C ARG A 52 27.22 -5.58 16.71
N ASP A 53 27.46 -6.04 17.94
CA ASP A 53 26.59 -5.69 19.05
C ASP A 53 26.59 -4.19 19.39
N ASP A 54 27.71 -3.52 19.16
CA ASP A 54 27.88 -2.07 19.33
C ASP A 54 27.54 -1.24 18.09
N GLU A 55 27.17 -1.89 16.98
CA GLU A 55 26.80 -1.26 15.69
C GLU A 55 25.31 -1.32 15.38
N ARG A 56 24.46 -1.74 16.34
CA ARG A 56 23.01 -1.90 16.07
C ARG A 56 22.38 -0.61 15.56
N GLY A 57 21.83 -0.65 14.33
CA GLY A 57 21.27 0.49 13.63
C GLY A 57 22.24 1.18 12.67
N PHE A 58 23.50 0.71 12.55
CA PHE A 58 24.48 1.33 11.64
C PHE A 58 24.14 1.10 10.16
N ALA A 59 23.61 -0.05 9.80
CA ALA A 59 23.17 -0.31 8.43
C ALA A 59 22.14 0.73 7.96
N HIS A 60 21.16 1.01 8.81
CA HIS A 60 20.13 2.03 8.55
C HIS A 60 20.72 3.45 8.61
N PHE A 61 21.60 3.72 9.55
CA PHE A 61 22.24 5.03 9.64
C PHE A 61 23.14 5.33 8.41
N VAL A 62 23.84 4.33 7.88
CA VAL A 62 24.60 4.46 6.63
C VAL A 62 23.68 4.73 5.44
N GLU A 63 22.49 4.13 5.41
CA GLU A 63 21.46 4.44 4.41
C GLU A 63 21.12 5.93 4.42
N HIS A 64 20.92 6.53 5.59
CA HIS A 64 20.70 7.98 5.74
C HIS A 64 21.89 8.79 5.25
N MET A 65 23.09 8.37 5.62
CA MET A 65 24.32 9.06 5.22
C MET A 65 24.56 9.03 3.70
N ALA A 66 23.91 8.11 2.97
CA ALA A 66 23.98 8.08 1.51
C ALA A 66 23.42 9.35 0.84
N PHE A 67 22.61 10.12 1.55
CA PHE A 67 22.05 11.40 1.08
C PHE A 67 22.79 12.61 1.68
N ASN A 68 23.74 12.41 2.58
CA ASN A 68 24.40 13.42 3.40
C ASN A 68 25.86 13.68 2.96
N GLY A 69 26.13 13.56 1.66
CA GLY A 69 27.40 13.99 1.07
C GLY A 69 28.34 12.87 0.67
N SER A 70 28.94 13.04 -0.49
CA SER A 70 29.97 12.18 -1.06
C SER A 70 31.08 13.01 -1.69
N THR A 71 32.11 12.35 -2.25
CA THR A 71 33.29 13.01 -2.85
C THR A 71 32.94 14.06 -3.90
N ASN A 72 31.98 13.75 -4.77
CA ASN A 72 31.59 14.64 -5.90
C ASN A 72 30.23 15.33 -5.70
N VAL A 73 29.47 14.95 -4.70
CA VAL A 73 28.13 15.47 -4.42
C VAL A 73 28.09 15.97 -2.98
N PRO A 74 28.21 17.29 -2.73
CA PRO A 74 28.15 17.85 -1.39
C PRO A 74 26.84 17.52 -0.66
N GLU A 75 26.86 17.63 0.66
CA GLU A 75 25.68 17.47 1.52
C GLU A 75 24.50 18.33 1.03
N GLY A 76 23.30 17.76 1.01
CA GLY A 76 22.07 18.41 0.54
C GLY A 76 21.94 18.54 -0.99
N GLU A 77 23.03 18.37 -1.75
CA GLU A 77 22.98 18.58 -3.21
C GLU A 77 22.41 17.37 -3.98
N MET A 78 22.49 16.16 -3.44
CA MET A 78 21.94 14.97 -4.10
C MET A 78 20.42 15.10 -4.30
N VAL A 79 19.69 15.47 -3.25
CA VAL A 79 18.23 15.63 -3.31
C VAL A 79 17.87 16.77 -4.26
N ARG A 80 18.56 17.93 -4.14
CA ARG A 80 18.34 19.09 -5.01
C ARG A 80 18.60 18.78 -6.50
N LEU A 81 19.64 18.01 -6.79
CA LEU A 81 19.94 17.58 -8.15
C LEU A 81 18.83 16.67 -8.71
N LEU A 82 18.36 15.70 -7.92
CA LEU A 82 17.28 14.80 -8.33
C LEU A 82 15.96 15.56 -8.57
N GLU A 83 15.60 16.51 -7.70
CA GLU A 83 14.42 17.36 -7.88
C GLU A 83 14.50 18.20 -9.14
N ARG A 84 15.66 18.83 -9.44
CA ARG A 84 15.87 19.56 -10.70
C ARG A 84 15.75 18.67 -11.93
N LEU A 85 16.04 17.36 -11.79
CA LEU A 85 15.90 16.37 -12.84
C LEU A 85 14.47 15.79 -12.94
N GLY A 86 13.58 16.18 -12.04
CA GLY A 86 12.17 15.78 -12.05
C GLY A 86 11.82 14.60 -11.19
N LEU A 87 12.73 14.16 -10.30
CA LEU A 87 12.47 13.08 -9.34
C LEU A 87 12.03 13.67 -7.99
N ALA A 88 10.91 13.22 -7.48
CA ALA A 88 10.45 13.59 -6.15
C ALA A 88 11.13 12.71 -5.07
N PHE A 89 11.70 13.35 -4.04
CA PHE A 89 12.24 12.61 -2.89
C PHE A 89 11.12 11.84 -2.17
N GLY A 90 11.41 10.62 -1.75
CA GLY A 90 10.44 9.71 -1.13
C GLY A 90 9.60 8.91 -2.14
N ALA A 91 9.12 9.52 -3.22
CA ALA A 91 8.33 8.84 -4.26
C ALA A 91 9.21 8.15 -5.31
N ASP A 92 10.04 8.94 -6.00
CA ASP A 92 10.88 8.46 -7.12
C ASP A 92 12.29 8.07 -6.66
N THR A 93 12.74 8.64 -5.54
CA THR A 93 14.04 8.40 -4.92
C THR A 93 13.84 7.95 -3.49
N ASN A 94 14.37 6.78 -3.13
CA ASN A 94 14.29 6.27 -1.77
C ASN A 94 15.37 5.21 -1.52
N ALA A 95 15.56 4.85 -0.25
CA ALA A 95 16.33 3.70 0.15
C ALA A 95 15.58 2.89 1.20
N SER A 96 16.04 1.71 1.50
CA SER A 96 15.48 0.86 2.55
C SER A 96 16.50 -0.12 3.08
N THR A 97 16.57 -0.24 4.39
CA THR A 97 17.41 -1.20 5.09
C THR A 97 16.57 -2.32 5.68
N GLY A 98 16.87 -3.54 5.26
CA GLY A 98 16.34 -4.76 5.85
C GLY A 98 17.35 -5.44 6.77
N MET A 99 17.04 -6.66 7.19
CA MET A 99 17.95 -7.44 8.02
C MET A 99 19.14 -7.98 7.21
N GLU A 100 18.94 -8.36 5.95
CA GLU A 100 19.99 -8.96 5.10
C GLU A 100 20.54 -8.02 4.03
N ARG A 101 19.88 -6.87 3.77
CA ARG A 101 20.17 -6.05 2.58
C ARG A 101 19.83 -4.60 2.79
N THR A 102 20.56 -3.73 2.09
CA THR A 102 20.20 -2.32 1.89
C THR A 102 19.98 -2.07 0.40
N GLN A 103 18.88 -1.44 0.05
CA GLN A 103 18.49 -1.18 -1.34
C GLN A 103 18.29 0.31 -1.58
N TYR A 104 18.85 0.81 -2.69
CA TYR A 104 18.70 2.17 -3.19
C TYR A 104 17.92 2.16 -4.50
N LYS A 105 16.95 3.09 -4.65
CA LYS A 105 16.11 3.17 -5.83
C LYS A 105 16.07 4.58 -6.44
N LEU A 106 16.08 4.62 -7.77
CA LEU A 106 15.76 5.79 -8.57
C LEU A 106 14.77 5.38 -9.66
N ASP A 107 13.60 5.99 -9.66
CA ASP A 107 12.55 5.83 -10.67
C ASP A 107 12.63 7.00 -11.63
N LEU A 108 13.22 6.78 -12.80
CA LEU A 108 13.51 7.84 -13.75
C LEU A 108 12.28 8.15 -14.60
N PRO A 109 11.76 9.40 -14.56
CA PRO A 109 10.58 9.79 -15.34
C PRO A 109 10.83 9.79 -16.85
N ARG A 110 12.11 9.78 -17.24
CA ARG A 110 12.59 9.69 -18.63
C ARG A 110 13.80 8.76 -18.71
N ALA A 111 13.93 8.04 -19.83
CA ALA A 111 15.03 7.13 -20.10
C ALA A 111 16.15 7.77 -20.98
N ASP A 112 16.36 9.10 -20.86
CA ASP A 112 17.45 9.77 -21.60
C ASP A 112 18.83 9.42 -21.04
N ALA A 113 19.84 9.47 -21.92
CA ALA A 113 21.18 9.00 -21.59
C ALA A 113 21.87 9.83 -20.49
N ASP A 114 21.60 11.14 -20.41
CA ASP A 114 22.21 12.02 -19.42
C ASP A 114 21.63 11.76 -18.03
N LEU A 115 20.30 11.52 -17.93
CA LEU A 115 19.66 11.18 -16.68
C LEU A 115 20.09 9.80 -16.17
N LEU A 116 20.22 8.82 -17.07
CA LEU A 116 20.75 7.48 -16.74
C LEU A 116 22.22 7.55 -16.28
N ASP A 117 23.05 8.33 -16.95
CA ASP A 117 24.48 8.52 -16.55
C ASP A 117 24.56 9.18 -15.18
N THR A 118 23.75 10.20 -14.92
CA THR A 118 23.65 10.87 -13.61
C THR A 118 23.17 9.90 -12.51
N ALA A 119 22.15 9.10 -12.79
CA ALA A 119 21.62 8.13 -11.83
C ALA A 119 22.69 7.07 -11.46
N LEU A 120 23.45 6.58 -12.45
CA LEU A 120 24.52 5.62 -12.19
C LEU A 120 25.71 6.28 -11.46
N MET A 121 26.02 7.54 -11.75
CA MET A 121 27.01 8.30 -10.99
C MET A 121 26.59 8.42 -9.52
N LEU A 122 25.33 8.81 -9.22
CA LEU A 122 24.83 8.91 -7.84
C LEU A 122 24.87 7.57 -7.11
N MET A 123 24.51 6.47 -7.78
CA MET A 123 24.65 5.12 -7.20
C MET A 123 26.11 4.78 -6.87
N ARG A 124 27.05 5.21 -7.71
CA ARG A 124 28.50 5.00 -7.45
C ARG A 124 28.98 5.84 -6.27
N GLU A 125 28.54 7.09 -6.15
CA GLU A 125 28.82 7.95 -5.00
C GLU A 125 28.35 7.30 -3.71
N THR A 126 27.11 6.82 -3.68
CA THR A 126 26.55 6.07 -2.53
C THR A 126 27.35 4.81 -2.20
N ALA A 127 27.74 4.05 -3.22
CA ALA A 127 28.40 2.77 -3.05
C ALA A 127 29.84 2.90 -2.53
N GLY A 128 30.59 3.92 -2.94
CA GLY A 128 32.03 3.93 -2.71
C GLY A 128 32.66 5.29 -2.40
N GLU A 129 31.90 6.37 -2.20
CA GLU A 129 32.42 7.73 -2.08
C GLU A 129 31.85 8.55 -0.93
N LEU A 130 31.13 7.93 0.02
CA LEU A 130 30.53 8.66 1.15
C LEU A 130 31.60 9.33 2.04
N THR A 131 31.36 10.57 2.43
CA THR A 131 32.33 11.37 3.19
C THR A 131 32.23 11.22 4.69
N PHE A 132 31.06 10.91 5.25
CA PHE A 132 30.79 10.84 6.70
C PHE A 132 31.38 12.06 7.44
N ASP A 133 30.93 13.25 7.04
CA ASP A 133 31.30 14.48 7.75
C ASP A 133 30.80 14.44 9.21
N GLU A 134 31.64 14.87 10.19
CA GLU A 134 31.29 14.77 11.61
C GLU A 134 30.06 15.61 11.98
N GLU A 135 29.88 16.78 11.38
CA GLU A 135 28.74 17.65 11.65
C GLU A 135 27.47 17.08 11.00
N ALA A 136 27.57 16.55 9.77
CA ALA A 136 26.47 15.86 9.10
C ALA A 136 26.00 14.62 9.88
N VAL A 137 26.95 13.78 10.34
CA VAL A 137 26.64 12.63 11.21
C VAL A 137 25.98 13.05 12.52
N ALA A 138 26.42 14.16 13.12
CA ALA A 138 25.82 14.66 14.35
C ALA A 138 24.38 15.15 14.17
N ARG A 139 24.06 15.80 13.03
CA ARG A 139 22.69 16.22 12.67
C ARG A 139 21.82 15.01 12.36
N GLU A 140 22.29 14.13 11.47
CA GLU A 140 21.51 12.97 11.02
C GLU A 140 21.24 11.97 12.15
N ARG A 141 22.11 11.89 13.16
CA ARG A 141 21.84 11.13 14.40
C ARG A 141 20.55 11.60 15.07
N GLY A 142 20.31 12.92 15.11
CA GLY A 142 19.05 13.48 15.61
C GLY A 142 17.84 13.00 14.82
N VAL A 143 17.96 12.97 13.50
CA VAL A 143 16.91 12.50 12.57
C VAL A 143 16.62 11.00 12.76
N VAL A 144 17.65 10.15 12.80
CA VAL A 144 17.49 8.70 13.02
C VAL A 144 16.86 8.39 14.38
N LEU A 145 17.27 9.12 15.43
CA LEU A 145 16.66 8.99 16.76
C LEU A 145 15.20 9.49 16.77
N ALA A 146 14.87 10.53 16.02
CA ALA A 146 13.48 11.00 15.85
C ALA A 146 12.63 9.96 15.13
N GLU A 147 13.15 9.36 14.06
CA GLU A 147 12.46 8.27 13.36
C GLU A 147 12.23 7.07 14.26
N ARG A 148 13.25 6.65 15.03
CA ARG A 148 13.12 5.56 16.00
C ARG A 148 12.00 5.84 17.01
N ARG A 149 11.90 7.07 17.53
CA ARG A 149 10.81 7.46 18.45
C ARG A 149 9.45 7.34 17.77
N THR A 150 9.30 7.88 16.57
CA THR A 150 8.04 7.81 15.81
C THR A 150 7.61 6.38 15.52
N ARG A 151 8.55 5.50 15.23
CA ARG A 151 8.30 4.07 14.97
C ARG A 151 8.08 3.23 16.24
N ASN A 152 8.44 3.72 17.44
CA ASN A 152 8.26 3.01 18.71
C ASN A 152 6.79 2.97 19.15
N THR A 153 5.99 2.21 18.43
CA THR A 153 4.56 2.00 18.68
C THR A 153 4.33 0.71 19.46
N TYR A 154 3.14 0.57 20.06
CA TYR A 154 2.71 -0.69 20.66
C TYR A 154 2.82 -1.88 19.71
N SER A 155 2.61 -1.65 18.41
CA SER A 155 2.72 -2.69 17.38
C SER A 155 4.16 -3.16 17.18
N LEU A 156 5.13 -2.23 17.12
CA LEU A 156 6.56 -2.59 17.00
C LEU A 156 7.03 -3.33 18.25
N ARG A 157 6.67 -2.85 19.45
CA ARG A 157 7.03 -3.53 20.71
C ARG A 157 6.47 -4.95 20.76
N ASN A 158 5.20 -5.15 20.35
CA ASN A 158 4.59 -6.48 20.28
C ASN A 158 5.32 -7.38 19.26
N THR A 159 5.80 -6.84 18.15
CA THR A 159 6.55 -7.60 17.14
C THR A 159 7.92 -8.02 17.69
N MET A 160 8.65 -7.11 18.33
CA MET A 160 9.96 -7.40 18.93
C MET A 160 9.86 -8.47 20.02
N GLU A 161 8.91 -8.33 20.92
CA GLU A 161 8.62 -9.30 21.98
C GLU A 161 8.21 -10.67 21.42
N SER A 162 7.45 -10.67 20.34
CA SER A 162 7.08 -11.89 19.63
C SER A 162 8.30 -12.60 19.02
N LEU A 163 9.20 -11.85 18.38
CA LEU A 163 10.45 -12.39 17.84
C LEU A 163 11.35 -12.96 18.95
N GLU A 164 11.49 -12.23 20.05
CA GLU A 164 12.28 -12.67 21.22
C GLU A 164 11.68 -13.94 21.85
N PHE A 165 10.36 -14.04 21.93
CA PHE A 165 9.71 -15.24 22.46
C PHE A 165 9.88 -16.47 21.54
N PHE A 166 9.62 -16.31 20.23
CA PHE A 166 9.67 -17.45 19.30
C PHE A 166 11.12 -17.82 18.93
N PHE A 167 12.02 -16.86 18.87
CA PHE A 167 13.38 -17.01 18.40
C PHE A 167 14.42 -16.39 19.35
N PRO A 168 14.46 -16.75 20.64
CA PRO A 168 15.21 -16.02 21.67
C PRO A 168 16.71 -16.00 21.46
N GLU A 169 17.28 -17.01 20.82
CA GLU A 169 18.72 -17.12 20.55
C GLU A 169 19.10 -16.64 19.15
N ALA A 170 18.10 -16.35 18.29
CA ALA A 170 18.34 -15.95 16.93
C ALA A 170 18.93 -14.54 16.85
N ARG A 171 20.00 -14.41 16.07
CA ARG A 171 20.58 -13.11 15.76
C ARG A 171 19.54 -12.14 15.20
N ALA A 172 18.66 -12.62 14.32
CA ALA A 172 17.59 -11.82 13.71
C ALA A 172 16.65 -11.18 14.75
N ALA A 173 16.34 -11.85 15.87
CA ALA A 173 15.50 -11.29 16.92
C ALA A 173 16.15 -10.07 17.62
N GLN A 174 17.48 -9.93 17.54
CA GLN A 174 18.25 -8.87 18.20
C GLN A 174 18.74 -7.81 17.20
N ARG A 175 18.43 -7.93 15.92
CA ARG A 175 18.96 -7.08 14.83
C ARG A 175 17.85 -6.38 14.06
N MET A 176 16.96 -5.69 14.79
CA MET A 176 15.99 -4.81 14.11
C MET A 176 16.73 -3.64 13.44
N PRO A 177 16.47 -3.34 12.17
CA PRO A 177 17.19 -2.30 11.42
C PRO A 177 17.20 -0.92 12.08
N ILE A 178 16.12 -0.59 12.83
CA ILE A 178 16.01 0.70 13.55
C ILE A 178 17.03 0.87 14.69
N GLY A 179 17.76 -0.17 15.06
CA GLY A 179 18.78 -0.14 16.10
C GLY A 179 18.29 0.09 17.52
N THR A 180 19.22 0.39 18.43
CA THR A 180 18.92 0.75 19.81
C THR A 180 19.27 2.22 20.08
N GLU A 181 18.66 2.81 21.09
CA GLU A 181 18.94 4.20 21.46
C GLU A 181 20.41 4.39 21.87
N GLU A 182 20.95 3.42 22.62
CA GLU A 182 22.33 3.47 23.13
C GLU A 182 23.36 3.44 22.00
N THR A 183 23.17 2.54 21.01
CA THR A 183 24.12 2.40 19.89
C THR A 183 24.02 3.57 18.93
N LEU A 184 22.82 4.05 18.65
CA LEU A 184 22.59 5.22 17.80
C LEU A 184 23.13 6.51 18.45
N ALA A 185 22.92 6.72 19.75
CA ALA A 185 23.46 7.89 20.46
C ALA A 185 24.99 7.89 20.50
N ALA A 186 25.62 6.71 20.54
CA ALA A 186 27.06 6.54 20.53
C ALA A 186 27.70 6.53 19.13
N ALA A 187 26.90 6.43 18.07
CA ALA A 187 27.40 6.36 16.69
C ALA A 187 28.20 7.60 16.33
N ASP A 188 29.37 7.43 15.74
CA ASP A 188 30.23 8.49 15.23
C ASP A 188 30.64 8.25 13.77
N ALA A 189 31.23 9.26 13.15
CA ALA A 189 31.67 9.21 11.77
C ALA A 189 32.66 8.07 11.47
N ALA A 190 33.57 7.80 12.44
CA ALA A 190 34.57 6.74 12.28
C ALA A 190 33.94 5.34 12.33
N GLY A 191 33.01 5.10 13.23
CA GLY A 191 32.27 3.84 13.35
C GLY A 191 31.40 3.55 12.14
N LEU A 192 30.61 4.54 11.68
CA LEU A 192 29.77 4.43 10.50
C LEU A 192 30.60 4.18 9.23
N ARG A 193 31.73 4.92 9.07
CA ARG A 193 32.67 4.69 7.98
C ARG A 193 33.26 3.28 8.01
N ALA A 194 33.65 2.79 9.19
CA ALA A 194 34.23 1.45 9.33
C ALA A 194 33.22 0.35 8.96
N PHE A 195 31.94 0.51 9.33
CA PHE A 195 30.86 -0.37 8.90
C PHE A 195 30.69 -0.32 7.38
N TRP A 196 30.51 0.86 6.81
CA TRP A 196 30.33 1.05 5.39
C TRP A 196 31.51 0.51 4.55
N GLU A 197 32.76 0.79 4.95
CA GLU A 197 33.94 0.27 4.27
C GLU A 197 34.06 -1.26 4.31
N ARG A 198 33.52 -1.88 5.36
CA ARG A 198 33.52 -3.33 5.53
C ARG A 198 32.46 -3.99 4.67
N GLU A 199 31.25 -3.40 4.64
CA GLU A 199 30.08 -4.05 4.04
C GLU A 199 29.79 -3.63 2.60
N TYR A 200 30.11 -2.38 2.21
CA TYR A 200 29.85 -1.89 0.86
C TYR A 200 31.01 -2.26 -0.07
N VAL A 201 30.93 -3.47 -0.61
CA VAL A 201 31.97 -4.01 -1.50
C VAL A 201 31.37 -4.40 -2.85
N PRO A 202 32.15 -4.27 -3.96
CA PRO A 202 31.63 -4.56 -5.31
C PRO A 202 31.07 -5.97 -5.44
N ALA A 203 31.71 -6.96 -4.84
CA ALA A 203 31.32 -8.37 -4.98
C ALA A 203 29.94 -8.70 -4.39
N ASP A 204 29.50 -7.94 -3.35
CA ASP A 204 28.21 -8.09 -2.67
C ASP A 204 27.18 -7.07 -3.14
N THR A 205 27.49 -6.37 -4.23
CA THR A 205 26.61 -5.37 -4.82
C THR A 205 26.05 -5.87 -6.14
N VAL A 206 24.75 -5.59 -6.37
CA VAL A 206 24.11 -5.82 -7.66
C VAL A 206 23.39 -4.55 -8.12
N LEU A 207 23.59 -4.21 -9.40
CA LEU A 207 22.83 -3.17 -10.09
C LEU A 207 21.75 -3.82 -10.95
N VAL A 208 20.53 -3.31 -10.87
CA VAL A 208 19.41 -3.71 -11.72
C VAL A 208 18.91 -2.48 -12.45
N ILE A 209 18.96 -2.50 -13.78
CA ILE A 209 18.50 -1.41 -14.63
C ILE A 209 17.48 -1.94 -15.63
N VAL A 210 16.27 -1.42 -15.57
CA VAL A 210 15.17 -1.81 -16.45
C VAL A 210 14.52 -0.56 -17.03
N GLY A 211 14.28 -0.52 -18.34
CA GLY A 211 13.64 0.62 -18.97
C GLY A 211 13.79 0.69 -20.49
N ASP A 212 13.26 1.77 -21.05
CA ASP A 212 13.27 2.01 -22.50
C ASP A 212 14.56 2.71 -22.97
N PHE A 213 15.62 1.95 -23.02
CA PHE A 213 16.95 2.43 -23.41
C PHE A 213 17.71 1.38 -24.24
N GLU A 214 18.78 1.80 -24.89
CA GLU A 214 19.71 0.89 -25.54
C GLU A 214 20.66 0.24 -24.51
N PRO A 215 20.59 -1.08 -24.28
CA PRO A 215 21.35 -1.75 -23.23
C PRO A 215 22.88 -1.54 -23.27
N ALA A 216 23.45 -1.40 -24.47
CA ALA A 216 24.89 -1.17 -24.62
C ALA A 216 25.35 0.18 -24.05
N LEU A 217 24.47 1.22 -24.05
CA LEU A 217 24.77 2.50 -23.43
C LEU A 217 24.83 2.39 -21.92
N VAL A 218 23.90 1.61 -21.34
CA VAL A 218 23.86 1.36 -19.89
C VAL A 218 25.07 0.54 -19.46
N GLU A 219 25.46 -0.50 -20.21
CA GLU A 219 26.68 -1.26 -19.94
C GLU A 219 27.93 -0.38 -19.95
N ALA A 220 28.04 0.52 -20.93
CA ALA A 220 29.15 1.47 -21.01
C ALA A 220 29.17 2.46 -19.82
N ALA A 221 28.00 2.96 -19.38
CA ALA A 221 27.86 3.84 -18.22
C ALA A 221 28.19 3.11 -16.89
N ILE A 222 27.76 1.86 -16.73
CA ILE A 222 28.17 1.03 -15.57
C ILE A 222 29.70 0.86 -15.55
N ALA A 223 30.29 0.51 -16.68
CA ALA A 223 31.76 0.37 -16.75
C ALA A 223 32.47 1.71 -16.48
N LYS A 224 31.95 2.84 -16.99
CA LYS A 224 32.50 4.18 -16.75
C LYS A 224 32.52 4.53 -15.26
N HIS A 225 31.42 4.28 -14.54
CA HIS A 225 31.28 4.75 -13.17
C HIS A 225 31.77 3.74 -12.13
N PHE A 226 31.71 2.44 -12.38
CA PHE A 226 31.97 1.42 -11.38
C PHE A 226 33.26 0.61 -11.57
N ALA A 227 33.94 0.71 -12.72
CA ALA A 227 35.13 -0.13 -12.97
C ALA A 227 36.32 0.21 -12.06
N ASP A 228 36.42 1.43 -11.55
CA ASP A 228 37.46 1.89 -10.65
C ASP A 228 37.15 1.66 -9.16
N TRP A 229 35.94 1.24 -8.82
CA TRP A 229 35.59 0.90 -7.46
C TRP A 229 36.43 -0.28 -6.98
N GLN A 230 37.26 -0.04 -5.94
CA GLN A 230 38.25 -1.00 -5.51
C GLN A 230 37.63 -2.30 -5.03
N ALA A 231 38.09 -3.42 -5.61
CA ALA A 231 37.72 -4.74 -5.15
C ALA A 231 38.23 -4.98 -3.71
N ARG A 232 37.33 -5.45 -2.86
CA ARG A 232 37.61 -5.88 -1.50
C ARG A 232 37.02 -7.28 -1.30
N PRO A 233 37.57 -8.10 -0.36
CA PRO A 233 36.94 -9.37 -0.02
C PRO A 233 35.52 -9.16 0.51
N SER A 234 34.58 -10.01 0.09
CA SER A 234 33.26 -10.06 0.74
C SER A 234 33.42 -10.42 2.20
N PRO A 235 32.74 -9.69 3.12
CA PRO A 235 32.67 -10.12 4.51
C PRO A 235 31.92 -11.45 4.65
N ASP A 236 32.14 -12.14 5.74
CA ASP A 236 31.37 -13.34 6.07
C ASP A 236 29.91 -12.93 6.35
N GLN A 237 28.98 -13.55 5.67
CA GLN A 237 27.54 -13.32 5.91
C GLN A 237 27.11 -14.00 7.21
N PRO A 238 26.58 -13.29 8.21
CA PRO A 238 26.19 -13.89 9.47
C PRO A 238 24.93 -14.73 9.33
N ASP A 239 24.86 -15.83 10.09
CA ASP A 239 23.66 -16.64 10.22
C ASP A 239 22.57 -15.87 11.00
N ALA A 240 21.34 -15.90 10.52
CA ALA A 240 20.19 -15.29 11.20
C ALA A 240 19.75 -16.04 12.47
N GLY A 241 20.16 -17.33 12.61
CA GLY A 241 19.91 -18.18 13.78
C GLY A 241 20.89 -17.96 14.93
N PRO A 242 21.05 -18.92 15.82
CA PRO A 242 20.41 -20.24 15.80
C PRO A 242 18.92 -20.21 16.16
N VAL A 243 18.17 -21.23 15.74
CA VAL A 243 16.79 -21.45 16.15
C VAL A 243 16.71 -22.79 16.88
N GLU A 244 16.17 -22.78 18.08
CA GLU A 244 15.92 -24.00 18.86
C GLU A 244 14.80 -24.82 18.22
N ILE A 245 15.16 -25.89 17.54
CA ILE A 245 14.23 -26.86 16.97
C ILE A 245 13.77 -27.76 18.13
N ASP A 246 12.48 -28.11 18.15
CA ASP A 246 11.88 -28.87 19.22
C ASP A 246 11.75 -28.13 20.58
N ALA A 247 11.87 -26.84 20.59
CA ALA A 247 11.69 -25.94 21.75
C ALA A 247 10.25 -25.89 22.29
N GLY A 248 9.53 -26.98 22.22
CA GLY A 248 8.13 -27.05 22.58
C GLY A 248 7.82 -26.72 24.05
N GLY A 249 6.56 -26.45 24.31
CA GLY A 249 6.03 -26.35 25.66
C GLY A 249 6.29 -25.01 26.38
N ARG A 250 6.99 -24.04 25.79
CA ARG A 250 7.07 -22.67 26.36
C ARG A 250 5.76 -21.91 26.12
N GLY A 251 5.43 -21.00 27.06
CA GLY A 251 4.28 -20.11 26.89
C GLY A 251 4.57 -18.75 27.51
N ALA A 252 4.05 -17.71 26.90
CA ALA A 252 4.18 -16.32 27.34
C ALA A 252 2.86 -15.57 27.24
N VAL A 253 2.72 -14.51 28.06
CA VAL A 253 1.64 -13.53 28.02
C VAL A 253 2.27 -12.16 27.91
N TYR A 254 1.90 -11.43 26.84
CA TYR A 254 2.28 -10.05 26.62
C TYR A 254 1.03 -9.16 26.64
N LEU A 255 1.08 -8.08 27.42
CA LEU A 255 -0.06 -7.20 27.63
C LEU A 255 0.26 -5.77 27.21
N ASP A 256 -0.61 -5.20 26.40
CA ASP A 256 -0.63 -3.77 26.07
C ASP A 256 -2.09 -3.33 25.81
N PRO A 257 -2.53 -2.17 26.37
CA PRO A 257 -3.90 -1.69 26.28
C PRO A 257 -4.42 -1.47 24.84
N ALA A 258 -3.54 -1.37 23.86
CA ALA A 258 -3.90 -1.14 22.45
C ALA A 258 -4.01 -2.44 21.63
N LEU A 259 -3.63 -3.59 22.22
CA LEU A 259 -3.63 -4.86 21.51
C LEU A 259 -4.99 -5.52 21.48
N THR A 260 -5.29 -6.19 20.39
CA THR A 260 -6.41 -7.15 20.26
C THR A 260 -5.99 -8.49 20.88
N GLU A 261 -6.92 -9.17 21.56
CA GLU A 261 -6.69 -10.50 22.08
C GLU A 261 -6.29 -11.46 20.97
N THR A 262 -5.09 -12.02 21.06
CA THR A 262 -4.52 -12.87 20.01
C THR A 262 -3.74 -14.01 20.63
N ILE A 263 -3.94 -15.23 20.11
CA ILE A 263 -3.13 -16.38 20.42
C ILE A 263 -2.32 -16.77 19.20
N THR A 264 -1.04 -16.99 19.43
CA THR A 264 -0.13 -17.53 18.42
C THR A 264 0.45 -18.83 18.93
N ILE A 265 0.34 -19.90 18.15
CA ILE A 265 1.06 -21.14 18.37
C ILE A 265 2.02 -21.40 17.22
N ALA A 266 3.21 -21.89 17.52
CA ALA A 266 4.22 -22.19 16.52
C ALA A 266 5.07 -23.41 16.89
N SER A 267 5.55 -24.10 15.88
CA SER A 267 6.59 -25.12 15.99
C SER A 267 7.65 -24.89 14.94
N HIS A 268 8.91 -25.12 15.31
CA HIS A 268 10.07 -24.94 14.44
C HIS A 268 10.66 -26.30 14.06
N GLY A 269 10.94 -26.46 12.78
CA GLY A 269 11.65 -27.57 12.18
C GLY A 269 12.94 -27.13 11.53
N ALA A 270 13.76 -28.08 11.12
CA ALA A 270 15.00 -27.79 10.41
C ALA A 270 14.68 -27.13 9.05
N TRP A 271 15.41 -26.06 8.74
CA TRP A 271 15.41 -25.53 7.39
C TRP A 271 16.03 -26.53 6.41
N SER A 272 15.52 -26.58 5.20
CA SER A 272 16.10 -27.38 4.14
C SER A 272 16.15 -26.55 2.85
N ASP A 273 17.27 -26.62 2.17
CA ASP A 273 17.38 -26.01 0.84
C ASP A 273 16.41 -26.67 -0.15
N ARG A 274 15.74 -25.84 -0.94
CA ARG A 274 14.76 -26.27 -1.97
C ARG A 274 15.19 -25.71 -3.29
N PRO A 275 15.97 -26.47 -4.09
CA PRO A 275 16.46 -26.02 -5.36
C PRO A 275 15.31 -25.71 -6.34
N ASP A 276 15.48 -24.72 -7.20
CA ASP A 276 14.48 -24.29 -8.20
C ASP A 276 14.35 -25.31 -9.34
N THR A 277 13.64 -26.40 -9.06
CA THR A 277 13.37 -27.50 -10.00
C THR A 277 11.89 -27.54 -10.39
N ALA A 278 11.60 -28.17 -11.52
CA ALA A 278 10.22 -28.39 -11.96
C ALA A 278 9.39 -29.18 -10.93
N ALA A 279 10.01 -30.14 -10.22
CA ALA A 279 9.36 -30.88 -9.13
C ALA A 279 9.03 -29.97 -7.95
N GLU A 280 9.97 -29.13 -7.50
CA GLU A 280 9.70 -28.19 -6.37
C GLU A 280 8.65 -27.13 -6.75
N ARG A 281 8.64 -26.65 -7.99
CA ARG A 281 7.58 -25.73 -8.47
C ARG A 281 6.21 -26.41 -8.48
N ARG A 282 6.13 -27.69 -8.88
CA ARG A 282 4.89 -28.48 -8.77
C ARG A 282 4.44 -28.62 -7.31
N ASP A 283 5.35 -28.98 -6.40
CA ASP A 283 5.01 -29.17 -4.99
C ASP A 283 4.63 -27.82 -4.34
N THR A 284 5.26 -26.71 -4.74
CA THR A 284 4.86 -25.36 -4.36
C THR A 284 3.45 -25.04 -4.84
N LEU A 285 3.10 -25.38 -6.09
CA LEU A 285 1.74 -25.20 -6.62
C LEU A 285 0.70 -25.95 -5.77
N LEU A 286 0.97 -27.20 -5.38
CA LEU A 286 0.08 -28.00 -4.52
C LEU A 286 -0.08 -27.39 -3.13
N ARG A 287 0.99 -26.87 -2.51
CA ARG A 287 0.97 -26.14 -1.23
C ARG A 287 0.14 -24.86 -1.32
N VAL A 288 0.31 -24.09 -2.40
CA VAL A 288 -0.48 -22.88 -2.65
C VAL A 288 -1.96 -23.19 -2.75
N VAL A 289 -2.34 -24.24 -3.46
CA VAL A 289 -3.75 -24.70 -3.52
C VAL A 289 -4.27 -25.06 -2.13
N GLY A 290 -3.53 -25.85 -1.37
CA GLY A 290 -3.91 -26.24 -0.01
C GLY A 290 -4.09 -25.05 0.94
N GLY A 291 -3.15 -24.11 0.90
CA GLY A 291 -3.21 -22.88 1.70
C GLY A 291 -4.41 -22.00 1.32
N ARG A 292 -4.71 -21.84 0.02
CA ARG A 292 -5.89 -21.08 -0.45
C ARG A 292 -7.20 -21.71 -0.01
N ILE A 293 -7.31 -23.04 -0.07
CA ILE A 293 -8.50 -23.77 0.39
C ILE A 293 -8.69 -23.59 1.89
N LEU A 294 -7.66 -23.78 2.70
CA LEU A 294 -7.72 -23.55 4.14
C LEU A 294 -8.12 -22.10 4.45
N GLY A 295 -7.48 -21.14 3.80
CA GLY A 295 -7.84 -19.71 3.90
C GLY A 295 -9.31 -19.46 3.55
N ARG A 296 -9.85 -20.11 2.51
CA ARG A 296 -11.26 -20.00 2.10
C ARG A 296 -12.22 -20.55 3.15
N ARG A 297 -11.91 -21.71 3.76
CA ARG A 297 -12.70 -22.29 4.88
C ARG A 297 -12.73 -21.34 6.07
N LEU A 298 -11.59 -20.82 6.48
CA LEU A 298 -11.47 -19.85 7.58
C LEU A 298 -12.21 -18.54 7.30
N GLN A 299 -12.19 -18.04 6.06
CA GLN A 299 -12.98 -16.86 5.66
C GLN A 299 -14.49 -17.09 5.76
N ARG A 300 -14.99 -18.29 5.40
CA ARG A 300 -16.42 -18.64 5.58
C ARG A 300 -16.81 -18.58 7.05
N LEU A 301 -16.00 -19.14 7.94
CA LEU A 301 -16.24 -19.09 9.39
C LEU A 301 -16.19 -17.66 9.93
N GLN A 302 -15.24 -16.84 9.47
CA GLN A 302 -15.13 -15.43 9.87
C GLN A 302 -16.34 -14.59 9.46
N ARG A 303 -17.02 -14.95 8.36
CA ARG A 303 -18.20 -14.26 7.83
C ARG A 303 -19.52 -14.86 8.32
N SER A 304 -19.51 -15.95 9.07
CA SER A 304 -20.73 -16.53 9.63
C SER A 304 -21.45 -15.53 10.54
N GLU A 305 -22.71 -15.74 10.81
CA GLU A 305 -23.52 -14.90 11.68
C GLU A 305 -22.93 -14.78 13.12
N ASP A 306 -22.37 -15.89 13.62
CA ASP A 306 -21.66 -15.95 14.90
C ASP A 306 -20.22 -16.47 14.68
N PRO A 307 -19.29 -15.62 14.22
CA PRO A 307 -17.94 -16.05 13.89
C PRO A 307 -17.12 -16.37 15.14
N PRO A 308 -16.31 -17.43 15.07
CA PRO A 308 -15.50 -17.85 16.21
C PRO A 308 -14.28 -16.97 16.46
N PHE A 309 -13.85 -16.18 15.49
CA PHE A 309 -12.67 -15.31 15.55
C PHE A 309 -12.84 -14.04 14.70
N ARG A 310 -12.05 -13.02 15.01
CA ARG A 310 -11.98 -11.76 14.25
C ARG A 310 -11.03 -11.85 13.06
N GLY A 311 -9.90 -12.49 13.30
CA GLY A 311 -8.83 -12.64 12.29
C GLY A 311 -8.07 -13.93 12.52
N VAL A 312 -7.52 -14.46 11.45
CA VAL A 312 -6.77 -15.72 11.47
C VAL A 312 -5.67 -15.71 10.42
N SER A 313 -4.55 -16.33 10.77
CA SER A 313 -3.48 -16.64 9.83
C SER A 313 -2.94 -18.03 10.18
N THR A 314 -2.70 -18.83 9.15
CA THR A 314 -2.10 -20.17 9.28
C THR A 314 -1.12 -20.38 8.13
N GLY A 315 -0.02 -21.05 8.38
CA GLY A 315 0.92 -21.40 7.32
C GLY A 315 2.24 -21.95 7.83
N THR A 316 3.03 -22.41 6.88
CA THR A 316 4.41 -22.82 7.11
C THR A 316 5.31 -21.95 6.24
N SER A 317 6.34 -21.36 6.83
CA SER A 317 7.29 -20.47 6.17
C SER A 317 8.69 -20.65 6.72
N ASP A 318 9.67 -20.19 5.97
CA ASP A 318 11.04 -20.18 6.45
C ASP A 318 11.29 -18.91 7.30
N PHE A 319 11.97 -19.10 8.41
CA PHE A 319 12.56 -18.02 9.18
C PHE A 319 14.00 -17.89 8.70
N PHE A 320 14.23 -17.02 7.74
CA PHE A 320 15.48 -16.94 6.97
C PHE A 320 15.89 -18.33 6.45
N LYS A 321 17.18 -18.66 6.50
CA LYS A 321 17.72 -19.99 6.25
C LYS A 321 18.03 -20.76 7.56
N ALA A 322 17.42 -20.34 8.67
CA ALA A 322 17.70 -20.86 10.01
C ALA A 322 16.67 -21.92 10.47
N ALA A 323 15.42 -21.76 10.11
CA ALA A 323 14.36 -22.72 10.49
C ALA A 323 13.19 -22.69 9.53
N ARG A 324 12.40 -23.75 9.53
CA ARG A 324 11.05 -23.81 8.96
C ARG A 324 10.03 -23.78 10.08
N SER A 325 9.07 -22.87 9.99
CA SER A 325 8.11 -22.64 11.08
C SER A 325 6.67 -22.80 10.62
N THR A 326 5.92 -23.67 11.25
CA THR A 326 4.45 -23.74 11.14
C THR A 326 3.84 -22.90 12.23
N GLN A 327 2.95 -21.98 11.85
CA GLN A 327 2.32 -21.04 12.77
C GLN A 327 0.79 -21.00 12.57
N ILE A 328 0.06 -20.88 13.68
CA ILE A 328 -1.37 -20.59 13.73
C ILE A 328 -1.56 -19.34 14.60
N VAL A 329 -2.26 -18.35 14.08
CA VAL A 329 -2.61 -17.10 14.77
C VAL A 329 -4.13 -16.97 14.78
N ALA A 330 -4.73 -16.75 15.95
CA ALA A 330 -6.16 -16.49 16.09
C ALA A 330 -6.37 -15.23 16.93
N ALA A 331 -7.00 -14.22 16.32
CA ALA A 331 -7.45 -13.00 17.00
C ALA A 331 -8.94 -13.13 17.35
N SER A 332 -9.33 -12.71 18.55
CA SER A 332 -10.70 -12.88 19.07
C SER A 332 -11.27 -11.60 19.69
N GLU A 333 -12.57 -11.66 20.01
CA GLU A 333 -13.17 -10.77 20.98
C GLU A 333 -12.60 -11.08 22.38
N GLU A 334 -12.59 -10.09 23.25
CA GLU A 334 -12.09 -10.24 24.62
C GLU A 334 -12.80 -11.40 25.36
N GLY A 335 -12.02 -12.35 25.87
CA GLY A 335 -12.50 -13.55 26.53
C GLY A 335 -13.00 -14.68 25.59
N GLN A 336 -13.01 -14.48 24.26
CA GLN A 336 -13.44 -15.50 23.29
C GLN A 336 -12.28 -16.33 22.70
N TRP A 337 -11.08 -16.10 23.17
CA TRP A 337 -9.87 -16.79 22.68
C TRP A 337 -9.99 -18.33 22.71
N PRO A 338 -10.70 -19.00 23.69
CA PRO A 338 -10.77 -20.46 23.69
C PRO A 338 -11.47 -20.99 22.44
N ARG A 339 -12.61 -20.39 22.10
CA ARG A 339 -13.37 -20.75 20.90
C ARG A 339 -12.58 -20.45 19.63
N ALA A 340 -11.94 -19.28 19.57
CA ALA A 340 -11.17 -18.85 18.41
C ALA A 340 -10.05 -19.83 18.07
N ILE A 341 -9.16 -20.10 19.04
CA ILE A 341 -8.02 -20.99 18.78
C ILE A 341 -8.43 -22.44 18.52
N THR A 342 -9.44 -22.93 19.23
CA THR A 342 -9.97 -24.28 19.03
C THR A 342 -10.47 -24.44 17.59
N THR A 343 -11.31 -23.54 17.10
CA THR A 343 -11.87 -23.63 15.75
C THR A 343 -10.78 -23.58 14.67
N VAL A 344 -9.77 -22.72 14.83
CA VAL A 344 -8.68 -22.62 13.85
C VAL A 344 -7.83 -23.89 13.84
N ILE A 345 -7.52 -24.44 15.01
CA ILE A 345 -6.78 -25.71 15.13
C ILE A 345 -7.58 -26.85 14.50
N GLU A 346 -8.89 -26.93 14.74
CA GLU A 346 -9.76 -27.93 14.14
C GLU A 346 -9.76 -27.87 12.62
N GLU A 347 -9.88 -26.68 12.02
CA GLU A 347 -9.85 -26.53 10.56
C GLU A 347 -8.48 -26.88 9.98
N TYR A 348 -7.40 -26.45 10.64
CA TYR A 348 -6.05 -26.80 10.23
C TYR A 348 -5.83 -28.32 10.27
N ARG A 349 -6.25 -28.97 11.35
CA ARG A 349 -6.18 -30.44 11.50
C ARG A 349 -7.07 -31.13 10.48
N ARG A 350 -8.30 -30.62 10.23
CA ARG A 350 -9.21 -31.17 9.22
C ARG A 350 -8.55 -31.19 7.85
N MET A 351 -7.81 -30.12 7.52
CA MET A 351 -7.03 -30.05 6.28
C MET A 351 -5.93 -31.11 6.25
N LEU A 352 -5.20 -31.32 7.35
CA LEU A 352 -4.10 -32.27 7.41
C LEU A 352 -4.57 -33.72 7.59
N GLU A 353 -5.77 -34.00 8.15
CA GLU A 353 -6.29 -35.36 8.35
C GLU A 353 -7.04 -35.86 7.11
N TYR A 354 -7.88 -35.04 6.51
CA TYR A 354 -8.78 -35.45 5.42
C TYR A 354 -8.46 -34.82 4.07
N GLY A 355 -7.74 -33.70 4.05
CA GLY A 355 -7.45 -32.91 2.84
C GLY A 355 -8.64 -32.08 2.37
N PRO A 356 -8.53 -31.51 1.17
CA PRO A 356 -9.60 -30.76 0.52
C PRO A 356 -10.64 -31.67 -0.14
N THR A 357 -11.84 -31.13 -0.36
CA THR A 357 -12.85 -31.78 -1.19
C THR A 357 -12.57 -31.60 -2.68
N PRO A 358 -13.15 -32.40 -3.58
CA PRO A 358 -13.04 -32.20 -5.02
C PRO A 358 -13.57 -30.84 -5.49
N GLY A 359 -14.66 -30.34 -4.90
CA GLY A 359 -15.23 -29.04 -5.22
C GLY A 359 -14.29 -27.87 -4.87
N GLU A 360 -13.67 -27.91 -3.69
CA GLU A 360 -12.68 -26.91 -3.27
C GLU A 360 -11.44 -26.89 -4.17
N VAL A 361 -10.96 -28.07 -4.59
CA VAL A 361 -9.83 -28.18 -5.53
C VAL A 361 -10.22 -27.58 -6.88
N ALA A 362 -11.43 -27.90 -7.39
CA ALA A 362 -11.91 -27.39 -8.67
C ALA A 362 -12.01 -25.83 -8.66
N GLU A 363 -12.53 -25.23 -7.57
CA GLU A 363 -12.62 -23.77 -7.40
C GLU A 363 -11.23 -23.15 -7.48
N GLN A 364 -10.24 -23.64 -6.74
CA GLN A 364 -8.91 -23.07 -6.72
C GLN A 364 -8.11 -23.34 -8.00
N THR A 365 -8.32 -24.49 -8.66
CA THR A 365 -7.73 -24.79 -9.97
C THR A 365 -8.24 -23.84 -11.04
N ALA A 366 -9.54 -23.54 -11.06
CA ALA A 366 -10.13 -22.55 -11.98
C ALA A 366 -9.53 -21.15 -11.76
N ASN A 367 -9.39 -20.73 -10.49
CA ASN A 367 -8.78 -19.44 -10.14
C ASN A 367 -7.31 -19.35 -10.59
N LEU A 368 -6.54 -20.42 -10.38
CA LEU A 368 -5.13 -20.48 -10.81
C LEU A 368 -4.99 -20.48 -12.32
N ARG A 369 -5.80 -21.26 -13.04
CA ARG A 369 -5.78 -21.27 -14.51
C ARG A 369 -6.01 -19.87 -15.05
N THR A 370 -7.03 -19.18 -14.57
CA THR A 370 -7.32 -17.80 -14.97
C THR A 370 -6.16 -16.85 -14.65
N ALA A 371 -5.54 -17.00 -13.49
CA ALA A 371 -4.38 -16.16 -13.13
C ALA A 371 -3.20 -16.36 -14.09
N PHE A 372 -2.87 -17.60 -14.46
CA PHE A 372 -1.81 -17.90 -15.42
C PHE A 372 -2.18 -17.50 -16.87
N GLU A 373 -3.43 -17.68 -17.29
CA GLU A 373 -3.93 -17.19 -18.59
C GLU A 373 -3.81 -15.67 -18.71
N ASN A 374 -4.25 -14.94 -17.70
CA ASN A 374 -4.13 -13.47 -17.65
C ASN A 374 -2.67 -13.02 -17.64
N ALA A 375 -1.80 -13.68 -16.86
CA ALA A 375 -0.37 -13.37 -16.83
C ALA A 375 0.25 -13.57 -18.22
N ARG A 376 -0.10 -14.66 -18.92
CA ARG A 376 0.35 -14.93 -20.29
C ARG A 376 -0.15 -13.87 -21.28
N ALA A 377 -1.42 -13.50 -21.20
CA ALA A 377 -2.01 -12.47 -22.06
C ALA A 377 -1.32 -11.11 -21.86
N ASN A 378 -0.99 -10.75 -20.62
CA ASN A 378 -0.31 -9.49 -20.26
C ASN A 378 1.23 -9.55 -20.41
N ALA A 379 1.80 -10.62 -20.95
CA ALA A 379 3.25 -10.81 -20.98
C ALA A 379 4.00 -9.68 -21.71
N GLY A 380 3.39 -9.09 -22.76
CA GLY A 380 3.96 -8.00 -23.57
C GLY A 380 3.93 -6.62 -22.89
N THR A 381 3.10 -6.44 -21.89
CA THR A 381 2.89 -5.13 -21.23
C THR A 381 3.30 -5.11 -19.75
N ARG A 382 4.18 -6.04 -19.33
CA ARG A 382 4.74 -6.06 -17.98
C ARG A 382 5.54 -4.79 -17.69
N SER A 383 5.38 -4.26 -16.48
CA SER A 383 6.03 -3.01 -16.07
C SER A 383 7.53 -3.18 -15.76
N ASN A 384 8.27 -2.06 -15.82
CA ASN A 384 9.66 -2.01 -15.37
C ASN A 384 9.84 -2.54 -13.94
N ALA A 385 8.91 -2.23 -13.03
CA ALA A 385 8.96 -2.67 -11.63
C ALA A 385 8.82 -4.20 -11.49
N THR A 386 7.99 -4.84 -12.32
CA THR A 386 7.85 -6.30 -12.38
C THR A 386 9.19 -6.95 -12.70
N PHE A 387 9.86 -6.46 -13.76
CA PHE A 387 11.15 -6.97 -14.16
C PHE A 387 12.26 -6.70 -13.13
N ALA A 388 12.27 -5.54 -12.48
CA ALA A 388 13.22 -5.28 -11.41
C ALA A 388 13.09 -6.30 -10.26
N GLY A 389 11.86 -6.63 -9.86
CA GLY A 389 11.60 -7.67 -8.86
C GLY A 389 12.08 -9.07 -9.31
N GLU A 390 11.90 -9.43 -10.59
CA GLU A 390 12.40 -10.68 -11.15
C GLU A 390 13.94 -10.72 -11.15
N ALA A 391 14.60 -9.62 -11.51
CA ALA A 391 16.05 -9.51 -11.51
C ALA A 391 16.64 -9.74 -10.11
N PHE A 392 16.02 -9.23 -9.06
CA PHE A 392 16.48 -9.47 -7.70
C PHE A 392 16.32 -10.91 -7.26
N ARG A 393 15.24 -11.61 -7.64
CA ARG A 393 15.10 -13.05 -7.34
C ARG A 393 16.25 -13.86 -7.94
N ILE A 394 16.66 -13.53 -9.17
CA ILE A 394 17.84 -14.14 -9.82
C ILE A 394 19.11 -13.78 -9.06
N ALA A 395 19.30 -12.50 -8.74
CA ALA A 395 20.50 -12.00 -8.09
C ALA A 395 20.76 -12.61 -6.72
N ARG A 396 19.69 -12.92 -6.00
CA ARG A 396 19.70 -13.52 -4.66
C ARG A 396 19.76 -15.05 -4.68
N GLY A 397 19.67 -15.67 -5.87
CA GLY A 397 19.62 -17.12 -6.00
C GLY A 397 18.33 -17.76 -5.45
N GLU A 398 17.24 -17.00 -5.39
CA GLU A 398 15.96 -17.49 -4.88
C GLU A 398 15.21 -18.34 -5.91
N SER A 399 15.15 -17.90 -7.16
CA SER A 399 14.55 -18.60 -8.28
C SER A 399 14.90 -17.92 -9.60
N VAL A 400 14.75 -18.64 -10.70
CA VAL A 400 14.90 -18.09 -12.05
C VAL A 400 13.52 -17.85 -12.66
N PRO A 401 13.04 -16.59 -12.78
CA PRO A 401 11.78 -16.27 -13.46
C PRO A 401 11.81 -16.71 -14.92
N THR A 402 10.87 -17.51 -15.32
CA THR A 402 10.78 -18.12 -16.65
C THR A 402 9.92 -17.33 -17.63
N GLY A 403 9.18 -16.37 -17.14
CA GLY A 403 8.22 -15.61 -17.92
C GLY A 403 6.84 -16.29 -18.04
N PRO A 404 5.77 -15.49 -18.26
CA PRO A 404 4.39 -15.96 -18.13
C PRO A 404 4.01 -17.07 -19.11
N LEU A 405 4.61 -17.13 -20.29
CA LEU A 405 4.32 -18.19 -21.27
C LEU A 405 4.85 -19.57 -20.79
N GLU A 406 6.06 -19.59 -20.27
CA GLU A 406 6.66 -20.82 -19.74
C GLU A 406 6.00 -21.22 -18.42
N ASP A 407 5.69 -20.26 -17.55
CA ASP A 407 4.96 -20.51 -16.31
C ASP A 407 3.58 -21.12 -16.58
N PHE A 408 2.85 -20.63 -17.58
CA PHE A 408 1.59 -21.22 -18.00
C PHE A 408 1.76 -22.64 -18.57
N THR A 409 2.80 -22.88 -19.38
CA THR A 409 3.11 -24.21 -19.91
C THR A 409 3.45 -25.20 -18.79
N LEU A 410 4.16 -24.73 -17.77
CA LEU A 410 4.48 -25.53 -16.59
C LEU A 410 3.22 -25.83 -15.77
N TYR A 411 2.34 -24.84 -15.59
CA TYR A 411 1.05 -25.03 -14.96
C TYR A 411 0.20 -26.08 -15.69
N GLU A 412 0.02 -25.98 -17.02
CA GLU A 412 -0.72 -26.96 -17.83
C GLU A 412 -0.18 -28.40 -17.68
N ARG A 413 1.14 -28.53 -17.55
CA ARG A 413 1.79 -29.83 -17.32
C ARG A 413 1.35 -30.45 -15.98
N TYR A 414 1.19 -29.65 -14.94
CA TYR A 414 0.92 -30.12 -13.58
C TYR A 414 -0.53 -29.96 -13.13
N GLU A 415 -1.39 -29.36 -13.93
CA GLU A 415 -2.81 -29.17 -13.57
C GLU A 415 -3.52 -30.48 -13.21
N ALA A 416 -3.23 -31.57 -13.97
CA ALA A 416 -3.80 -32.89 -13.68
C ALA A 416 -3.31 -33.50 -12.34
N ASP A 417 -2.20 -33.01 -11.80
CA ASP A 417 -1.65 -33.42 -10.51
C ASP A 417 -2.35 -32.72 -9.33
N ILE A 418 -3.12 -31.64 -9.59
CA ILE A 418 -3.87 -30.90 -8.56
C ILE A 418 -5.09 -31.74 -8.16
N THR A 419 -4.87 -32.70 -7.30
CA THR A 419 -5.91 -33.59 -6.75
C THR A 419 -5.98 -33.48 -5.23
N PRO A 420 -7.13 -33.80 -4.60
CA PRO A 420 -7.24 -33.79 -3.14
C PRO A 420 -6.11 -34.54 -2.44
N GLN A 421 -5.73 -35.71 -2.99
CA GLN A 421 -4.68 -36.56 -2.43
C GLN A 421 -3.29 -35.93 -2.51
N ASN A 422 -2.96 -35.34 -3.65
CA ASN A 422 -1.64 -34.72 -3.84
C ASN A 422 -1.52 -33.41 -3.04
N VAL A 423 -2.60 -32.61 -2.97
CA VAL A 423 -2.65 -31.40 -2.13
C VAL A 423 -2.47 -31.77 -0.65
N LEU A 424 -3.20 -32.80 -0.16
CA LEU A 424 -3.02 -33.30 1.21
C LEU A 424 -1.59 -33.75 1.48
N ALA A 425 -1.00 -34.51 0.56
CA ALA A 425 0.38 -35.00 0.69
C ALA A 425 1.39 -33.84 0.76
N ALA A 426 1.23 -32.83 -0.09
CA ALA A 426 2.08 -31.63 -0.10
C ALA A 426 1.96 -30.81 1.20
N MET A 427 0.73 -30.59 1.70
CA MET A 427 0.48 -29.88 2.95
C MET A 427 1.09 -30.60 4.16
N ARG A 428 0.98 -31.95 4.21
CA ARG A 428 1.60 -32.76 5.27
C ARG A 428 3.11 -32.75 5.23
N ALA A 429 3.70 -32.78 4.04
CA ALA A 429 5.15 -32.75 3.86
C ALA A 429 5.74 -31.39 4.24
N ASP A 430 4.96 -30.33 4.12
CA ASP A 430 5.36 -28.96 4.42
C ASP A 430 5.25 -28.58 5.90
N ALA A 431 4.26 -29.14 6.59
CA ALA A 431 3.95 -28.77 7.97
C ALA A 431 4.99 -29.29 8.97
N THR A 432 5.38 -28.43 9.90
CA THR A 432 6.08 -28.83 11.14
C THR A 432 5.04 -29.27 12.16
N ALA A 433 5.28 -30.41 12.83
CA ALA A 433 4.33 -30.98 13.79
C ALA A 433 4.05 -30.02 14.96
N LEU A 434 2.78 -29.88 15.32
CA LEU A 434 2.32 -29.02 16.43
C LEU A 434 2.03 -29.83 17.72
N ASP A 435 2.74 -30.92 17.94
CA ASP A 435 2.46 -31.84 19.09
C ASP A 435 2.69 -31.17 20.46
N ASN A 436 3.64 -30.25 20.55
CA ASN A 436 3.95 -29.46 21.74
C ASN A 436 4.40 -28.05 21.40
N PRO A 437 3.53 -27.19 20.87
CA PRO A 437 3.93 -25.91 20.28
C PRO A 437 4.38 -24.89 21.35
N LEU A 438 5.12 -23.90 20.88
CA LEU A 438 5.29 -22.62 21.56
C LEU A 438 3.95 -21.87 21.54
N ILE A 439 3.54 -21.25 22.65
CA ILE A 439 2.25 -20.60 22.80
C ILE A 439 2.44 -19.20 23.33
N ARG A 440 2.03 -18.19 22.57
CA ARG A 440 2.04 -16.80 23.00
C ARG A 440 0.63 -16.23 23.00
N PHE A 441 0.22 -15.65 24.12
CA PHE A 441 -0.97 -14.83 24.24
C PHE A 441 -0.60 -13.35 24.23
N SER A 442 -1.27 -12.52 23.47
CA SER A 442 -1.16 -11.07 23.55
C SER A 442 -2.55 -10.43 23.61
N GLY A 443 -2.68 -9.34 24.37
CA GLY A 443 -3.98 -8.68 24.52
C GLY A 443 -3.94 -7.56 25.55
N LYS A 444 -5.13 -7.02 25.90
CA LYS A 444 -5.29 -5.96 26.89
C LYS A 444 -5.19 -6.51 28.32
N THR A 445 -5.77 -7.67 28.54
CA THR A 445 -5.89 -8.34 29.84
C THR A 445 -5.36 -9.77 29.74
N ALA A 446 -4.79 -10.26 30.83
CA ALA A 446 -4.35 -11.65 30.87
C ALA A 446 -5.54 -12.62 30.77
N PRO A 447 -5.40 -13.77 30.09
CA PRO A 447 -6.45 -14.77 30.04
C PRO A 447 -6.71 -15.38 31.44
N ASP A 448 -7.96 -15.68 31.73
CA ASP A 448 -8.35 -16.35 32.97
C ASP A 448 -7.61 -17.68 33.11
N GLY A 449 -6.95 -17.91 34.21
CA GLY A 449 -6.07 -19.06 34.44
C GLY A 449 -4.68 -18.94 33.81
N GLY A 450 -4.36 -17.79 33.21
CA GLY A 450 -3.06 -17.47 32.63
C GLY A 450 -2.67 -18.38 31.46
N ILE A 451 -1.39 -18.44 31.15
CA ILE A 451 -0.86 -19.24 30.02
C ILE A 451 -1.11 -20.76 30.19
N ALA A 452 -1.30 -21.23 31.40
CA ALA A 452 -1.65 -22.64 31.65
C ALA A 452 -3.01 -23.02 31.07
N ALA A 453 -4.01 -22.16 31.26
CA ALA A 453 -5.34 -22.37 30.67
C ALA A 453 -5.31 -22.33 29.13
N VAL A 454 -4.51 -21.42 28.56
CA VAL A 454 -4.30 -21.38 27.09
C VAL A 454 -3.71 -22.69 26.58
N ARG A 455 -2.70 -23.21 27.28
CA ARG A 455 -2.08 -24.51 26.95
C ARG A 455 -3.08 -25.67 27.01
N ASP A 456 -3.90 -25.73 28.07
CA ASP A 456 -4.89 -26.79 28.24
C ASP A 456 -5.90 -26.79 27.06
N VAL A 457 -6.39 -25.62 26.63
CA VAL A 457 -7.28 -25.47 25.49
C VAL A 457 -6.61 -25.89 24.19
N VAL A 458 -5.37 -25.41 23.94
CA VAL A 458 -4.60 -25.79 22.74
C VAL A 458 -4.34 -27.29 22.69
N THR A 459 -3.94 -27.89 23.82
CA THR A 459 -3.68 -29.33 23.90
C THR A 459 -4.95 -30.16 23.64
N ALA A 460 -6.09 -29.73 24.17
CA ALA A 460 -7.39 -30.38 23.90
C ALA A 460 -7.74 -30.26 22.41
N ALA A 461 -7.68 -29.08 21.82
CA ALA A 461 -7.98 -28.86 20.40
C ALA A 461 -7.07 -29.66 19.45
N LEU A 462 -5.79 -29.83 19.82
CA LEU A 462 -4.86 -30.68 19.06
C LEU A 462 -5.15 -32.18 19.16
N SER A 463 -5.93 -32.63 20.16
CA SER A 463 -6.17 -34.07 20.46
C SER A 463 -7.58 -34.56 20.10
N GLU A 464 -8.59 -33.67 20.11
CA GLU A 464 -9.98 -34.01 19.86
C GLU A 464 -10.21 -34.43 18.40
N PRO A 465 -11.07 -35.45 18.13
CA PRO A 465 -11.37 -35.88 16.77
C PRO A 465 -12.04 -34.75 15.95
N VAL A 466 -11.64 -34.59 14.70
CA VAL A 466 -12.27 -33.64 13.76
C VAL A 466 -13.09 -34.40 12.70
N ALA A 467 -14.20 -33.83 12.25
CA ALA A 467 -15.03 -34.41 11.19
C ALA A 467 -14.44 -34.10 9.79
N PRO A 468 -14.67 -34.95 8.77
CA PRO A 468 -14.27 -34.65 7.40
C PRO A 468 -15.01 -33.40 6.85
N PRO A 469 -14.43 -32.69 5.88
CA PRO A 469 -15.09 -31.55 5.22
C PRO A 469 -16.27 -32.04 4.36
N GLU A 470 -17.27 -31.18 4.21
CA GLU A 470 -18.42 -31.42 3.30
C GLU A 470 -18.26 -30.62 2.00
N ASP A 471 -18.64 -31.22 0.88
CA ASP A 471 -18.72 -30.53 -0.42
C ASP A 471 -20.03 -29.72 -0.49
N GLY A 472 -19.96 -28.53 -1.06
CA GLY A 472 -21.10 -27.67 -1.33
C GLY A 472 -21.47 -27.65 -2.81
N ASP A 473 -22.76 -27.51 -3.12
CA ASP A 473 -23.22 -27.26 -4.48
C ASP A 473 -22.89 -25.83 -4.94
N VAL A 474 -22.44 -25.68 -6.19
CA VAL A 474 -22.18 -24.36 -6.80
C VAL A 474 -23.38 -23.97 -7.64
N ALA A 475 -24.01 -22.82 -7.32
CA ALA A 475 -25.12 -22.27 -8.08
C ALA A 475 -24.62 -21.57 -9.37
N GLU A 476 -25.52 -21.32 -10.33
CA GLU A 476 -25.24 -20.50 -11.50
C GLU A 476 -25.52 -19.03 -11.21
N PHE A 477 -24.80 -18.10 -11.89
CA PHE A 477 -25.03 -16.67 -11.77
C PHE A 477 -26.41 -16.29 -12.29
N ALA A 478 -27.23 -15.68 -11.46
CA ALA A 478 -28.66 -15.49 -11.74
C ALA A 478 -29.02 -14.18 -12.48
N TYR A 479 -28.05 -13.27 -12.71
CA TYR A 479 -28.28 -11.94 -13.26
C TYR A 479 -27.67 -11.82 -14.66
N THR A 480 -28.32 -12.42 -15.64
CA THR A 480 -27.89 -12.42 -17.06
C THR A 480 -28.85 -11.70 -17.99
N ASP A 481 -30.05 -11.31 -17.52
CA ASP A 481 -31.08 -10.63 -18.29
C ASP A 481 -31.57 -9.39 -17.52
N PHE A 482 -31.38 -8.21 -18.11
CA PHE A 482 -31.78 -6.90 -17.58
C PHE A 482 -32.91 -6.25 -18.37
N GLY A 483 -33.43 -6.91 -19.44
CA GLY A 483 -34.52 -6.47 -20.31
C GLY A 483 -34.05 -6.17 -21.73
N GLU A 484 -34.85 -5.41 -22.46
CA GLU A 484 -34.54 -5.04 -23.85
C GLU A 484 -33.33 -4.09 -23.90
N PRO A 485 -32.36 -4.30 -24.82
CA PRO A 485 -31.21 -3.46 -24.95
C PRO A 485 -31.54 -1.96 -25.13
N GLY A 486 -30.87 -1.10 -24.43
CA GLY A 486 -31.08 0.34 -24.48
C GLY A 486 -30.72 0.96 -25.82
N ALA A 487 -31.60 1.82 -26.36
CA ALA A 487 -31.33 2.55 -27.58
C ALA A 487 -30.34 3.70 -27.34
N ILE A 488 -29.38 3.89 -28.25
CA ILE A 488 -28.45 5.00 -28.26
C ILE A 488 -29.14 6.24 -28.82
N VAL A 489 -29.08 7.37 -28.13
CA VAL A 489 -29.66 8.65 -28.54
C VAL A 489 -28.63 9.72 -28.87
N ALA A 490 -27.38 9.54 -28.44
CA ALA A 490 -26.25 10.38 -28.81
C ALA A 490 -24.98 9.53 -28.89
N ASP A 491 -24.08 9.84 -29.85
CA ASP A 491 -22.80 9.20 -30.07
C ASP A 491 -21.83 10.27 -30.59
N GLU A 492 -20.88 10.68 -29.76
CA GLU A 492 -19.96 11.76 -30.05
C GLU A 492 -18.52 11.33 -29.73
N ARG A 493 -17.54 12.10 -30.20
CA ARG A 493 -16.12 11.90 -29.83
C ARG A 493 -15.52 13.20 -29.31
N ILE A 494 -14.62 13.08 -28.34
CA ILE A 494 -13.73 14.13 -27.91
C ILE A 494 -12.41 13.93 -28.69
N PRO A 495 -12.18 14.69 -29.80
CA PRO A 495 -11.15 14.30 -30.77
C PRO A 495 -9.74 14.31 -30.17
N ASP A 496 -9.40 15.33 -29.36
CA ASP A 496 -8.06 15.53 -28.81
C ASP A 496 -7.63 14.44 -27.83
N LEU A 497 -8.61 13.75 -27.23
CA LEU A 497 -8.36 12.67 -26.28
C LEU A 497 -8.72 11.29 -26.85
N GLY A 498 -9.38 11.22 -28.00
CA GLY A 498 -9.87 9.96 -28.58
C GLY A 498 -10.86 9.24 -27.66
N ILE A 499 -11.62 9.97 -26.83
CA ILE A 499 -12.69 9.42 -25.99
C ILE A 499 -13.99 9.45 -26.80
N ARG A 500 -14.69 8.31 -26.90
CA ARG A 500 -16.03 8.21 -27.46
C ARG A 500 -17.06 8.29 -26.34
N THR A 501 -18.06 9.14 -26.50
CA THR A 501 -19.13 9.37 -25.52
C THR A 501 -20.46 9.02 -26.11
N LEU A 502 -21.26 8.23 -25.39
CA LEU A 502 -22.60 7.82 -25.81
C LEU A 502 -23.61 8.11 -24.70
N ARG A 503 -24.87 8.33 -25.12
CA ARG A 503 -26.03 8.41 -24.22
C ARG A 503 -27.07 7.39 -24.62
N PHE A 504 -27.61 6.69 -23.64
CA PHE A 504 -28.73 5.79 -23.83
C PHE A 504 -30.07 6.49 -23.54
N ALA A 505 -31.16 5.99 -24.14
CA ALA A 505 -32.50 6.56 -23.99
C ALA A 505 -32.99 6.59 -22.53
N ASN A 506 -32.48 5.70 -21.70
CA ASN A 506 -32.78 5.64 -20.25
C ASN A 506 -31.97 6.65 -19.43
N GLY A 507 -31.11 7.47 -20.01
CA GLY A 507 -30.31 8.50 -19.33
C GLY A 507 -28.87 8.09 -19.00
N VAL A 508 -28.50 6.82 -19.14
CA VAL A 508 -27.13 6.34 -18.85
C VAL A 508 -26.12 6.95 -19.83
N MET A 509 -25.01 7.40 -19.31
CA MET A 509 -23.85 7.93 -20.03
C MET A 509 -22.75 6.88 -20.10
N LEU A 510 -22.11 6.74 -21.26
CA LEU A 510 -21.00 5.81 -21.50
C LEU A 510 -19.83 6.55 -22.12
N ASN A 511 -18.63 6.36 -21.56
CA ASN A 511 -17.38 6.91 -22.05
C ASN A 511 -16.40 5.77 -22.33
N LEU A 512 -15.81 5.75 -23.53
CA LEU A 512 -14.92 4.69 -23.99
C LEU A 512 -13.56 5.27 -24.37
N LYS A 513 -12.49 4.66 -23.85
CA LYS A 513 -11.12 4.96 -24.21
C LYS A 513 -10.32 3.67 -24.41
N PRO A 514 -10.34 3.09 -25.63
CA PRO A 514 -9.44 1.99 -25.97
C PRO A 514 -7.99 2.42 -25.88
N THR A 515 -7.12 1.56 -25.33
CA THR A 515 -5.67 1.77 -25.21
C THR A 515 -4.94 0.45 -25.43
N ASP A 516 -3.65 0.54 -25.80
CA ASP A 516 -2.70 -0.57 -25.89
C ASP A 516 -1.65 -0.56 -24.75
N LEU A 517 -1.94 0.17 -23.69
CA LEU A 517 -1.02 0.34 -22.55
C LEU A 517 -0.90 -0.92 -21.68
N SER A 518 -1.91 -1.78 -21.72
CA SER A 518 -1.91 -3.04 -20.97
C SER A 518 -2.79 -4.06 -21.69
N ASP A 519 -2.18 -5.10 -22.22
CA ASP A 519 -2.89 -6.17 -22.94
C ASP A 519 -3.88 -6.90 -22.02
N ASP A 520 -5.00 -7.35 -22.59
CA ASP A 520 -6.04 -8.16 -21.91
C ASP A 520 -6.54 -7.51 -20.60
N ARG A 521 -6.54 -6.18 -20.52
CA ARG A 521 -6.98 -5.44 -19.33
C ARG A 521 -7.98 -4.36 -19.67
N VAL A 522 -9.12 -4.39 -18.99
CA VAL A 522 -10.20 -3.39 -19.12
C VAL A 522 -10.50 -2.85 -17.72
N MET A 523 -10.28 -1.57 -17.52
CA MET A 523 -10.74 -0.87 -16.32
C MET A 523 -12.18 -0.41 -16.55
N VAL A 524 -13.06 -0.71 -15.62
CA VAL A 524 -14.47 -0.28 -15.62
C VAL A 524 -14.70 0.58 -14.38
N ARG A 525 -15.24 1.78 -14.59
CA ARG A 525 -15.66 2.66 -13.51
C ARG A 525 -17.10 3.11 -13.73
N LEU A 526 -17.88 2.96 -12.69
CA LEU A 526 -19.26 3.43 -12.60
C LEU A 526 -19.29 4.58 -11.62
N THR A 527 -19.85 5.71 -12.03
CA THR A 527 -20.05 6.90 -11.20
C THR A 527 -21.54 7.18 -11.13
N LEU A 528 -22.07 7.21 -9.91
CA LEU A 528 -23.49 7.41 -9.62
C LEU A 528 -23.66 8.66 -8.75
N ASP A 529 -24.63 9.49 -9.07
CA ASP A 529 -25.00 10.71 -8.34
C ASP A 529 -25.29 10.45 -6.86
N GLY A 530 -24.80 11.32 -5.96
CA GLY A 530 -25.09 11.24 -4.52
C GLY A 530 -23.89 11.48 -3.61
N GLY A 531 -23.20 10.40 -3.17
CA GLY A 531 -22.07 10.50 -2.26
C GLY A 531 -22.44 11.09 -0.87
N LYS A 532 -21.46 11.71 -0.21
CA LYS A 532 -21.63 12.33 1.12
C LYS A 532 -22.51 13.58 1.11
N LEU A 533 -22.82 14.15 -0.07
CA LEU A 533 -23.84 15.20 -0.16
C LEU A 533 -25.23 14.75 0.29
N LEU A 534 -25.46 13.44 0.45
CA LEU A 534 -26.67 12.89 1.07
C LEU A 534 -26.64 12.94 2.61
N GLU A 535 -25.48 13.20 3.20
CA GLU A 535 -25.38 13.37 4.65
C GLU A 535 -25.91 14.74 5.08
N SER A 536 -26.56 14.75 6.22
CA SER A 536 -27.05 15.97 6.83
C SER A 536 -26.57 16.08 8.28
N ARG A 537 -26.74 17.21 8.90
CA ARG A 537 -26.44 17.37 10.34
C ARG A 537 -27.28 16.44 11.23
N ALA A 538 -28.47 16.02 10.76
CA ALA A 538 -29.35 15.09 11.47
C ALA A 538 -28.94 13.62 11.22
N GLU A 539 -28.42 13.32 10.01
CA GLU A 539 -28.02 11.97 9.60
C GLU A 539 -26.59 12.02 9.01
N PRO A 540 -25.55 12.26 9.86
CA PRO A 540 -24.18 12.48 9.40
C PRO A 540 -23.48 11.19 8.95
N LEU A 541 -24.06 10.03 9.19
CA LEU A 541 -23.54 8.71 8.82
C LEU A 541 -24.42 8.01 7.77
N ALA A 542 -25.24 8.78 7.02
CA ALA A 542 -26.24 8.23 6.10
C ALA A 542 -25.63 7.29 5.06
N VAL A 543 -24.39 7.55 4.60
CA VAL A 543 -23.71 6.77 3.58
C VAL A 543 -22.50 5.97 4.10
N GLU A 544 -22.27 5.96 5.40
CA GLU A 544 -21.10 5.32 6.04
C GLU A 544 -20.94 3.84 5.65
N LEU A 545 -22.04 3.11 5.54
CA LEU A 545 -22.02 1.68 5.20
C LEU A 545 -21.88 1.38 3.69
N THR A 546 -21.78 2.40 2.82
CA THR A 546 -21.67 2.20 1.36
C THR A 546 -20.54 1.25 0.96
N PRO A 547 -19.32 1.32 1.54
CA PRO A 547 -18.25 0.38 1.20
C PRO A 547 -18.57 -1.09 1.51
N LEU A 548 -19.52 -1.33 2.40
CA LEU A 548 -19.95 -2.67 2.81
C LEU A 548 -21.12 -3.22 1.98
N LEU A 549 -21.64 -2.46 1.01
CA LEU A 549 -22.77 -2.89 0.17
C LEU A 549 -22.49 -4.23 -0.51
N SER A 550 -21.30 -4.40 -1.10
CA SER A 550 -20.88 -5.66 -1.73
C SER A 550 -20.74 -6.82 -0.73
N GLY A 551 -20.53 -6.52 0.55
CA GLY A 551 -20.49 -7.49 1.64
C GLY A 551 -21.80 -8.22 1.87
N GLY A 552 -22.94 -7.56 1.61
CA GLY A 552 -24.28 -8.15 1.70
C GLY A 552 -24.66 -9.06 0.53
N GLY A 553 -23.77 -9.21 -0.47
CA GLY A 553 -24.05 -9.99 -1.70
C GLY A 553 -25.10 -9.36 -2.60
N LEU A 554 -25.75 -10.18 -3.39
CA LEU A 554 -26.88 -9.82 -4.27
C LEU A 554 -28.17 -10.44 -3.74
N GLY A 555 -29.33 -9.95 -4.13
CA GLY A 555 -30.62 -10.49 -3.68
C GLY A 555 -30.72 -12.00 -3.80
N ARG A 556 -30.24 -12.58 -4.91
CA ARG A 556 -30.28 -14.04 -5.19
C ARG A 556 -29.04 -14.81 -4.75
N HIS A 557 -27.95 -14.14 -4.40
CA HIS A 557 -26.67 -14.77 -4.03
C HIS A 557 -26.08 -14.13 -2.81
N SER A 558 -25.69 -14.91 -1.82
CA SER A 558 -24.82 -14.47 -0.74
C SER A 558 -23.42 -14.13 -1.30
N ARG A 559 -22.63 -13.43 -0.52
CA ARG A 559 -21.23 -13.14 -0.89
C ARG A 559 -20.40 -14.41 -1.08
N ASP A 560 -20.65 -15.42 -0.25
CA ASP A 560 -19.92 -16.69 -0.32
C ASP A 560 -20.30 -17.51 -1.56
N GLU A 561 -21.59 -17.55 -1.93
CA GLU A 561 -22.04 -18.13 -3.18
C GLU A 561 -21.43 -17.42 -4.38
N LEU A 562 -21.44 -16.08 -4.40
CA LEU A 562 -20.80 -15.29 -5.48
C LEU A 562 -19.31 -15.62 -5.63
N GLN A 563 -18.60 -15.84 -4.54
CA GLN A 563 -17.18 -16.17 -4.61
C GLN A 563 -16.92 -17.52 -5.30
N SER A 564 -17.80 -18.51 -5.06
CA SER A 564 -17.72 -19.82 -5.75
C SER A 564 -18.25 -19.75 -7.19
N ILE A 565 -19.35 -19.02 -7.45
CA ILE A 565 -19.93 -18.81 -8.79
C ILE A 565 -18.93 -18.12 -9.73
N LEU A 566 -18.20 -17.13 -9.22
CA LEU A 566 -17.26 -16.32 -9.99
C LEU A 566 -15.84 -16.92 -10.03
N ALA A 567 -15.65 -18.13 -9.50
CA ALA A 567 -14.35 -18.80 -9.55
C ALA A 567 -13.86 -18.96 -11.00
N GLY A 568 -12.60 -18.66 -11.24
CA GLY A 568 -12.02 -18.69 -12.58
C GLY A 568 -12.43 -17.52 -13.48
N ARG A 569 -12.97 -16.43 -12.92
CA ARG A 569 -13.33 -15.20 -13.62
C ARG A 569 -12.58 -14.00 -13.05
N SER A 570 -12.21 -13.08 -13.94
CA SER A 570 -11.55 -11.82 -13.59
C SER A 570 -12.58 -10.71 -13.39
N VAL A 571 -13.44 -10.86 -12.38
CA VAL A 571 -14.52 -9.92 -12.09
C VAL A 571 -14.60 -9.57 -10.61
N GLY A 572 -15.12 -8.39 -10.30
CA GLY A 572 -15.30 -7.93 -8.93
C GLY A 572 -16.20 -6.70 -8.85
N ALA A 573 -16.66 -6.38 -7.66
CA ALA A 573 -17.40 -5.17 -7.39
C ALA A 573 -16.92 -4.56 -6.06
N SER A 574 -16.55 -3.29 -6.11
CA SER A 574 -16.38 -2.43 -4.95
C SER A 574 -17.42 -1.31 -5.04
N PHE A 575 -17.84 -0.77 -3.90
CA PHE A 575 -18.72 0.38 -3.86
C PHE A 575 -18.21 1.35 -2.80
N GLY A 576 -18.16 2.64 -3.10
CA GLY A 576 -17.66 3.65 -2.18
C GLY A 576 -18.44 4.95 -2.33
N ALA A 577 -18.48 5.76 -1.26
CA ALA A 577 -19.01 7.10 -1.27
C ALA A 577 -17.85 8.11 -1.31
N GLY A 578 -17.75 8.85 -2.41
CA GLY A 578 -17.00 10.10 -2.47
C GLY A 578 -17.83 11.25 -1.92
N ASP A 579 -17.30 12.46 -1.99
CA ASP A 579 -18.06 13.62 -1.45
C ASP A 579 -19.35 13.85 -2.24
N GLU A 580 -19.33 13.85 -3.58
CA GLU A 580 -20.53 14.14 -4.41
C GLU A 580 -21.02 12.96 -5.27
N VAL A 581 -20.34 11.81 -5.26
CA VAL A 581 -20.70 10.65 -6.07
C VAL A 581 -20.46 9.34 -5.35
N PHE A 582 -21.22 8.32 -5.72
CA PHE A 582 -20.84 6.94 -5.45
C PHE A 582 -19.99 6.38 -6.58
N VAL A 583 -19.01 5.57 -6.24
CA VAL A 583 -18.09 4.98 -7.21
C VAL A 583 -18.05 3.47 -7.05
N SER A 584 -18.17 2.76 -8.15
CA SER A 584 -17.82 1.34 -8.24
C SER A 584 -16.74 1.16 -9.31
N SER A 585 -15.67 0.44 -8.97
CA SER A 585 -14.55 0.24 -9.89
C SER A 585 -14.12 -1.23 -9.91
N ALA A 586 -13.72 -1.69 -11.09
CA ALA A 586 -13.16 -3.02 -11.28
C ALA A 586 -12.13 -3.03 -12.42
N THR A 587 -11.27 -4.02 -12.41
CA THR A 587 -10.43 -4.37 -13.56
C THR A 587 -10.78 -5.78 -13.99
N THR A 588 -11.04 -5.96 -15.27
CA THR A 588 -11.44 -7.21 -15.88
C THR A 588 -10.64 -7.51 -17.16
N THR A 589 -11.02 -8.52 -17.89
CA THR A 589 -10.48 -8.85 -19.21
C THR A 589 -11.56 -8.70 -20.27
N PRO A 590 -11.21 -8.60 -21.56
CA PRO A 590 -12.21 -8.65 -22.64
C PRO A 590 -13.12 -9.89 -22.56
N ARG A 591 -12.57 -11.04 -22.19
CA ARG A 591 -13.32 -12.30 -22.00
C ARG A 591 -14.39 -12.20 -20.92
N ASP A 592 -14.11 -11.52 -19.82
CA ASP A 592 -14.98 -11.47 -18.65
C ASP A 592 -15.76 -10.13 -18.56
N LEU A 593 -15.64 -9.24 -19.58
CA LEU A 593 -16.28 -7.91 -19.58
C LEU A 593 -17.80 -7.99 -19.45
N GLU A 594 -18.45 -8.93 -20.15
CA GLU A 594 -19.90 -9.13 -20.04
C GLU A 594 -20.32 -9.44 -18.61
N LEU A 595 -19.68 -10.44 -17.98
CA LEU A 595 -19.97 -10.82 -16.60
C LEU A 595 -19.65 -9.69 -15.61
N GLN A 596 -18.58 -8.91 -15.86
CA GLN A 596 -18.25 -7.74 -15.06
C GLN A 596 -19.35 -6.69 -15.07
N LEU A 597 -19.87 -6.37 -16.26
CA LEU A 597 -20.96 -5.39 -16.41
C LEU A 597 -22.25 -5.92 -15.80
N GLN A 598 -22.57 -7.21 -15.99
CA GLN A 598 -23.70 -7.88 -15.35
C GLN A 598 -23.62 -7.82 -13.82
N LEU A 599 -22.46 -8.10 -13.25
CA LEU A 599 -22.23 -8.05 -11.79
C LEU A 599 -22.45 -6.64 -11.23
N MET A 600 -21.90 -5.62 -11.88
CA MET A 600 -22.07 -4.23 -11.44
C MET A 600 -23.52 -3.76 -11.60
N ALA A 601 -24.19 -4.11 -12.70
CA ALA A 601 -25.60 -3.80 -12.90
C ALA A 601 -26.50 -4.50 -11.87
N ALA A 602 -26.18 -5.73 -11.49
CA ALA A 602 -26.87 -6.47 -10.43
C ALA A 602 -26.76 -5.78 -9.06
N TYR A 603 -25.56 -5.25 -8.71
CA TYR A 603 -25.41 -4.48 -7.46
C TYR A 603 -26.19 -3.15 -7.47
N LEU A 604 -26.43 -2.54 -8.62
CA LEU A 604 -27.29 -1.36 -8.72
C LEU A 604 -28.78 -1.70 -8.56
N SER A 605 -29.20 -2.85 -9.13
CA SER A 605 -30.63 -3.19 -9.24
C SER A 605 -31.15 -4.07 -8.10
N ASP A 606 -30.29 -4.95 -7.53
CA ASP A 606 -30.71 -5.91 -6.51
C ASP A 606 -29.59 -6.24 -5.51
N PRO A 607 -29.06 -5.23 -4.77
CA PRO A 607 -28.10 -5.48 -3.69
C PRO A 607 -28.73 -6.30 -2.56
N GLY A 608 -27.96 -7.25 -2.00
CA GLY A 608 -28.51 -8.25 -1.09
C GLY A 608 -28.83 -7.79 0.31
N TYR A 609 -28.15 -6.75 0.82
CA TYR A 609 -28.33 -6.18 2.16
C TYR A 609 -28.37 -7.22 3.30
N ARG A 610 -27.60 -8.30 3.21
CA ARG A 610 -27.57 -9.33 4.25
C ARG A 610 -26.70 -8.91 5.43
N ALA A 611 -27.21 -9.12 6.66
CA ALA A 611 -26.56 -8.72 7.91
C ALA A 611 -25.15 -9.27 8.07
N GLU A 612 -24.84 -10.44 7.50
CA GLU A 612 -23.50 -11.04 7.48
C GLU A 612 -22.42 -10.12 6.91
N GLY A 613 -22.79 -9.21 5.97
CA GLY A 613 -21.89 -8.22 5.40
C GLY A 613 -21.44 -7.14 6.39
N LEU A 614 -22.18 -6.92 7.47
CA LEU A 614 -21.87 -5.92 8.51
C LEU A 614 -21.13 -6.52 9.72
N GLY A 615 -21.27 -7.81 9.96
CA GLY A 615 -20.82 -8.43 11.22
C GLY A 615 -19.35 -8.18 11.54
N ALA A 616 -18.45 -8.33 10.55
CA ALA A 616 -17.03 -8.10 10.76
C ALA A 616 -16.73 -6.62 11.09
N TRP A 617 -17.38 -5.69 10.40
CA TRP A 617 -17.22 -4.25 10.63
C TRP A 617 -17.74 -3.87 12.02
N GLN A 618 -18.95 -4.28 12.41
CA GLN A 618 -19.53 -3.97 13.72
C GLN A 618 -18.64 -4.44 14.87
N ARG A 619 -18.06 -5.65 14.75
CA ARG A 619 -17.12 -6.17 15.75
C ARG A 619 -15.81 -5.39 15.81
N SER A 620 -15.35 -4.84 14.69
CA SER A 620 -14.11 -4.05 14.65
C SER A 620 -14.23 -2.67 15.30
N LEU A 621 -15.45 -2.14 15.46
CA LEU A 621 -15.69 -0.81 16.02
C LEU A 621 -15.07 -0.64 17.42
N GLY A 622 -15.24 -1.63 18.30
CA GLY A 622 -14.69 -1.56 19.66
C GLY A 622 -13.18 -1.33 19.69
N ASP A 623 -12.44 -2.07 18.88
CA ASP A 623 -10.98 -1.94 18.81
C ASP A 623 -10.54 -0.69 18.06
N PHE A 624 -11.26 -0.32 17.02
CA PHE A 624 -11.01 0.93 16.32
C PHE A 624 -11.10 2.13 17.30
N PHE A 625 -12.21 2.24 18.03
CA PHE A 625 -12.40 3.32 19.00
C PHE A 625 -11.43 3.23 20.19
N ALA A 626 -11.03 2.04 20.62
CA ALA A 626 -10.05 1.86 21.69
C ALA A 626 -8.63 2.31 21.30
N ARG A 627 -8.31 2.34 20.00
CA ARG A 627 -7.01 2.82 19.48
C ARG A 627 -6.97 4.30 19.21
N LEU A 628 -8.11 4.98 19.15
CA LEU A 628 -8.15 6.44 19.03
C LEU A 628 -7.39 7.07 20.19
N GLY A 629 -6.61 8.09 19.90
CA GLY A 629 -5.79 8.77 20.91
C GLY A 629 -4.60 7.96 21.46
N LYS A 630 -4.25 6.77 20.90
CA LYS A 630 -3.09 5.99 21.37
C LYS A 630 -1.77 6.42 20.75
N THR A 631 -1.80 7.19 19.68
CA THR A 631 -0.63 7.79 19.04
C THR A 631 -0.92 9.26 18.75
N PRO A 632 0.09 10.13 18.58
CA PRO A 632 -0.12 11.52 18.21
C PRO A 632 -1.00 11.67 16.96
N GLN A 633 -0.74 10.87 15.92
CA GLN A 633 -1.49 10.91 14.68
C GLN A 633 -2.96 10.47 14.85
N SER A 634 -3.24 9.46 15.68
CA SER A 634 -4.62 9.01 15.94
C SER A 634 -5.40 10.03 16.75
N ALA A 635 -4.75 10.72 17.69
CA ALA A 635 -5.36 11.82 18.47
C ALA A 635 -5.68 13.03 17.56
N LEU A 636 -4.77 13.40 16.66
CA LEU A 636 -5.05 14.42 15.65
C LEU A 636 -6.24 14.03 14.77
N SER A 637 -6.26 12.81 14.25
CA SER A 637 -7.34 12.31 13.38
C SER A 637 -8.72 12.37 14.07
N GLU A 638 -8.77 12.19 15.39
CA GLU A 638 -9.99 12.30 16.17
C GLU A 638 -10.40 13.77 16.38
N GLY A 639 -9.43 14.64 16.73
CA GLY A 639 -9.71 16.03 17.10
C GLY A 639 -9.83 17.00 15.95
N LEU A 640 -9.31 16.67 14.76
CA LEU A 640 -9.20 17.59 13.62
C LEU A 640 -10.55 18.04 13.09
N GLY A 641 -11.45 17.09 12.82
CA GLY A 641 -12.79 17.37 12.29
C GLY A 641 -13.57 18.37 13.16
N PRO A 642 -13.79 18.08 14.47
CA PRO A 642 -14.48 18.97 15.38
C PRO A 642 -13.85 20.37 15.46
N ILE A 643 -12.51 20.46 15.45
CA ILE A 643 -11.81 21.74 15.54
C ILE A 643 -12.03 22.57 14.28
N LEU A 644 -11.78 22.00 13.09
CA LEU A 644 -11.82 22.76 11.84
C LEU A 644 -13.23 23.08 11.35
N SER A 645 -14.25 22.27 11.72
CA SER A 645 -15.63 22.44 11.24
C SER A 645 -16.59 22.98 12.31
N ASP A 646 -16.10 23.48 13.45
CA ASP A 646 -16.93 23.91 14.59
C ASP A 646 -17.95 22.83 15.01
N GLU A 647 -17.48 21.59 15.12
CA GLU A 647 -18.26 20.40 15.51
C GLU A 647 -19.43 20.08 14.56
N ASP A 648 -19.38 20.50 13.29
CA ASP A 648 -20.39 20.06 12.31
C ASP A 648 -20.41 18.53 12.26
N PRO A 649 -21.56 17.90 12.55
CA PRO A 649 -21.63 16.44 12.67
C PRO A 649 -21.21 15.69 11.39
N ARG A 650 -21.37 16.31 10.21
CA ARG A 650 -20.97 15.70 8.91
C ARG A 650 -19.46 15.52 8.79
N PHE A 651 -18.69 16.35 9.48
CA PHE A 651 -17.22 16.35 9.43
C PHE A 651 -16.56 15.97 10.77
N THR A 652 -17.39 15.55 11.73
CA THR A 652 -16.98 15.17 13.07
C THR A 652 -17.26 13.69 13.30
N ARG A 653 -16.29 12.97 13.86
CA ARG A 653 -16.48 11.56 14.23
C ARG A 653 -17.59 11.45 15.27
N GLN A 654 -18.54 10.58 14.98
CA GLN A 654 -19.67 10.35 15.88
C GLN A 654 -19.27 9.38 17.02
N PRO A 655 -19.99 9.35 18.14
CA PRO A 655 -19.80 8.34 19.19
C PRO A 655 -20.00 6.92 18.67
N ILE A 656 -19.32 5.95 19.27
CA ILE A 656 -19.37 4.53 18.85
C ILE A 656 -20.79 3.98 18.76
N GLU A 657 -21.69 4.44 19.63
CA GLU A 657 -23.09 4.01 19.66
C GLU A 657 -23.83 4.39 18.37
N ALA A 658 -23.48 5.53 17.75
CA ALA A 658 -24.04 5.94 16.47
C ALA A 658 -23.65 4.97 15.35
N TYR A 659 -22.38 4.53 15.32
CA TYR A 659 -21.92 3.51 14.37
C TYR A 659 -22.55 2.14 14.64
N ARG A 660 -22.67 1.73 15.90
CA ARG A 660 -23.34 0.47 16.29
C ARG A 660 -24.82 0.42 15.91
N ALA A 661 -25.45 1.58 15.80
CA ALA A 661 -26.85 1.70 15.41
C ALA A 661 -27.07 1.66 13.90
N LEU A 662 -26.00 1.61 13.10
CA LEU A 662 -26.10 1.52 11.64
C LEU A 662 -26.43 0.10 11.22
N ASP A 663 -27.33 0.00 10.23
CA ASP A 663 -27.72 -1.23 9.56
C ASP A 663 -27.98 -0.98 8.07
N TYR A 664 -28.24 -2.05 7.35
CA TYR A 664 -28.53 -1.95 5.92
C TYR A 664 -29.90 -1.34 5.60
N ASP A 665 -30.86 -1.33 6.54
CA ASP A 665 -32.15 -0.68 6.31
C ASP A 665 -31.98 0.84 6.26
N ARG A 666 -31.13 1.39 7.13
CA ARG A 666 -30.74 2.82 7.10
C ARG A 666 -29.99 3.17 5.82
N LEU A 667 -28.98 2.36 5.42
CA LEU A 667 -28.28 2.56 4.18
C LEU A 667 -29.23 2.54 2.99
N ARG A 668 -30.12 1.54 2.90
CA ARG A 668 -31.12 1.42 1.85
C ARG A 668 -32.06 2.62 1.78
N ALA A 669 -32.47 3.14 2.93
CA ALA A 669 -33.29 4.36 2.97
C ALA A 669 -32.53 5.59 2.45
N ALA A 670 -31.25 5.70 2.73
CA ALA A 670 -30.41 6.83 2.31
C ALA A 670 -30.04 6.79 0.82
N ILE A 671 -29.60 5.64 0.31
CA ILE A 671 -29.06 5.56 -1.06
C ILE A 671 -29.98 4.91 -2.08
N GLY A 672 -31.10 4.29 -1.67
CA GLY A 672 -31.99 3.51 -2.55
C GLY A 672 -32.51 4.32 -3.74
N ASP A 673 -32.96 5.56 -3.53
CA ASP A 673 -33.38 6.45 -4.61
C ASP A 673 -32.25 6.70 -5.63
N ARG A 674 -31.02 6.86 -5.16
CA ARG A 674 -29.88 7.09 -6.08
C ARG A 674 -29.53 5.83 -6.85
N LEU A 675 -29.55 4.67 -6.21
CA LEU A 675 -29.34 3.38 -6.88
C LEU A 675 -30.36 3.15 -7.98
N GLU A 676 -31.62 3.51 -7.73
CA GLU A 676 -32.74 3.34 -8.68
C GLU A 676 -32.76 4.42 -9.77
N ASN A 677 -32.66 5.70 -9.39
CA ASN A 677 -32.99 6.84 -10.23
C ASN A 677 -31.84 7.81 -10.51
N GLY A 678 -30.73 7.74 -9.76
CA GLY A 678 -29.62 8.68 -9.86
C GLY A 678 -28.95 8.66 -11.25
N ALA A 679 -28.44 9.81 -11.70
CA ALA A 679 -27.67 9.90 -12.92
C ALA A 679 -26.45 8.98 -12.86
N LEU A 680 -26.15 8.32 -13.96
CA LEU A 680 -25.15 7.25 -14.04
C LEU A 680 -24.23 7.48 -15.21
N GLU A 681 -22.92 7.49 -14.94
CA GLU A 681 -21.88 7.59 -15.96
C GLU A 681 -20.92 6.41 -15.81
N ILE A 682 -20.67 5.71 -16.92
CA ILE A 682 -19.83 4.52 -16.99
C ILE A 682 -18.64 4.82 -17.87
N ALA A 683 -17.45 4.47 -17.42
CA ALA A 683 -16.22 4.61 -18.19
C ALA A 683 -15.51 3.27 -18.34
N LEU A 684 -15.06 2.98 -19.56
CA LEU A 684 -14.19 1.85 -19.88
C LEU A 684 -12.88 2.37 -20.47
N VAL A 685 -11.75 1.89 -19.93
CA VAL A 685 -10.41 2.23 -20.41
C VAL A 685 -9.58 0.95 -20.50
N GLY A 686 -8.89 0.74 -21.62
CA GLY A 686 -8.00 -0.40 -21.80
C GLY A 686 -8.16 -1.14 -23.10
N ASP A 687 -7.86 -2.43 -23.09
CA ASP A 687 -7.86 -3.30 -24.24
C ASP A 687 -9.26 -3.91 -24.47
N PHE A 688 -10.07 -3.30 -25.31
CA PHE A 688 -11.41 -3.80 -25.66
C PHE A 688 -11.87 -3.31 -27.04
N ASP A 689 -12.83 -4.03 -27.64
CA ASP A 689 -13.53 -3.59 -28.83
C ASP A 689 -14.67 -2.63 -28.48
N GLU A 690 -14.68 -1.43 -29.10
CA GLU A 690 -15.69 -0.39 -28.80
C GLU A 690 -17.12 -0.85 -29.08
N GLU A 691 -17.36 -1.50 -30.21
CA GLU A 691 -18.72 -1.89 -30.61
C GLU A 691 -19.25 -3.01 -29.72
N GLU A 692 -18.39 -3.93 -29.35
CA GLU A 692 -18.74 -4.98 -28.38
C GLU A 692 -19.03 -4.39 -27.00
N ALA A 693 -18.21 -3.47 -26.51
CA ALA A 693 -18.44 -2.79 -25.24
C ALA A 693 -19.79 -2.03 -25.25
N ILE A 694 -20.09 -1.32 -26.33
CA ILE A 694 -21.37 -0.62 -26.52
C ILE A 694 -22.55 -1.62 -26.47
N ARG A 695 -22.43 -2.72 -27.16
CA ARG A 695 -23.45 -3.78 -27.18
C ARG A 695 -23.68 -4.33 -25.76
N LEU A 696 -22.64 -4.63 -25.03
CA LEU A 696 -22.71 -5.18 -23.67
C LEU A 696 -23.32 -4.17 -22.69
N VAL A 697 -22.92 -2.89 -22.77
CA VAL A 697 -23.50 -1.84 -21.93
C VAL A 697 -24.97 -1.60 -22.28
N ALA A 698 -25.35 -1.67 -23.58
CA ALA A 698 -26.74 -1.56 -23.98
C ALA A 698 -27.61 -2.68 -23.37
N GLN A 699 -27.08 -3.91 -23.30
CA GLN A 699 -27.77 -5.10 -22.75
C GLN A 699 -27.84 -5.11 -21.22
N THR A 700 -26.98 -4.37 -20.55
CA THR A 700 -26.89 -4.30 -19.09
C THR A 700 -27.45 -2.97 -18.57
N PHE A 701 -26.63 -1.95 -18.47
CA PHE A 701 -27.01 -0.64 -17.91
C PHE A 701 -28.00 0.12 -18.80
N GLY A 702 -27.89 0.00 -20.13
CA GLY A 702 -28.84 0.59 -21.08
C GLY A 702 -30.23 -0.01 -20.99
N ALA A 703 -30.36 -1.27 -20.56
CA ALA A 703 -31.62 -1.97 -20.33
C ALA A 703 -32.28 -1.64 -18.97
N LEU A 704 -31.57 -0.97 -18.03
CA LEU A 704 -32.17 -0.57 -16.76
C LEU A 704 -33.32 0.46 -16.95
N PRO A 705 -34.20 0.60 -15.95
CA PRO A 705 -35.26 1.61 -15.98
C PRO A 705 -34.73 3.04 -16.25
N PRO A 706 -35.57 3.96 -16.73
CA PRO A 706 -35.17 5.35 -16.96
C PRO A 706 -34.61 6.01 -15.68
N ARG A 707 -33.53 6.80 -15.86
CA ARG A 707 -32.77 7.45 -14.80
C ARG A 707 -32.65 8.95 -15.05
N GLU A 708 -32.23 9.71 -14.04
CA GLU A 708 -31.87 11.11 -14.21
C GLU A 708 -30.78 11.26 -15.28
N THR A 709 -30.93 12.27 -16.14
CA THR A 709 -30.02 12.50 -17.27
C THR A 709 -28.84 13.42 -16.92
N GLN A 710 -28.84 14.01 -15.73
CA GLN A 710 -27.83 14.90 -15.21
C GLN A 710 -27.65 14.65 -13.71
N PHE A 711 -26.41 14.82 -13.22
CA PHE A 711 -26.12 14.79 -11.81
C PHE A 711 -26.84 15.97 -11.12
N ARG A 712 -27.33 15.79 -9.91
CA ARG A 712 -28.01 16.82 -9.14
C ARG A 712 -27.02 17.90 -8.70
N ALA A 713 -27.47 19.14 -8.66
CA ALA A 713 -26.63 20.27 -8.25
C ALA A 713 -26.38 20.31 -6.73
N TYR A 714 -27.30 19.77 -5.91
CA TYR A 714 -27.24 19.84 -4.44
C TYR A 714 -27.01 21.27 -3.94
N ASP A 715 -27.92 22.20 -4.32
CA ASP A 715 -27.86 23.64 -4.03
C ASP A 715 -28.68 24.07 -2.80
N GLY A 716 -29.17 23.12 -2.03
CA GLY A 716 -29.98 23.35 -0.82
C GLY A 716 -29.18 23.54 0.47
N GLY A 717 -27.85 23.73 0.38
CA GLY A 717 -26.95 23.85 1.53
C GLY A 717 -26.10 22.61 1.83
N GLU A 718 -26.26 21.56 1.02
CA GLU A 718 -25.46 20.33 1.15
C GLU A 718 -23.96 20.58 0.88
N ARG A 719 -23.65 21.52 -0.03
CA ARG A 719 -22.29 21.95 -0.40
C ARG A 719 -21.69 22.97 0.58
N GLU A 720 -22.42 23.35 1.64
CA GLU A 720 -21.88 24.25 2.66
C GLU A 720 -20.94 23.49 3.61
N ARG A 721 -19.72 23.98 3.72
CA ARG A 721 -18.73 23.57 4.72
C ARG A 721 -17.97 24.79 5.20
N SER A 722 -17.93 25.01 6.50
CA SER A 722 -17.22 26.13 7.09
C SER A 722 -15.88 25.70 7.65
N PHE A 723 -14.87 26.54 7.49
CA PHE A 723 -13.65 26.47 8.27
C PHE A 723 -13.85 27.32 9.53
N THR A 724 -13.44 26.85 10.69
CA THR A 724 -13.60 27.56 11.97
C THR A 724 -13.02 28.97 11.97
N ASP A 725 -13.65 29.89 12.68
CA ASP A 725 -13.13 31.26 12.91
C ASP A 725 -12.20 31.33 14.12
N ARG A 726 -12.07 30.27 14.91
CA ARG A 726 -11.17 30.22 16.07
C ARG A 726 -9.71 30.23 15.61
N ARG A 727 -8.88 31.09 16.22
CA ARG A 727 -7.46 31.24 15.89
C ARG A 727 -6.58 31.06 17.13
N GLU A 728 -6.89 30.05 17.90
CA GLU A 728 -6.16 29.67 19.12
C GLU A 728 -5.34 28.40 18.89
N THR A 729 -4.47 28.13 19.82
CA THR A 729 -3.76 26.84 19.86
C THR A 729 -4.64 25.81 20.55
N PHE A 730 -4.93 24.72 19.89
CA PHE A 730 -5.64 23.57 20.44
C PHE A 730 -4.63 22.52 20.91
N THR A 731 -4.79 22.06 22.14
CA THR A 731 -3.97 20.97 22.67
C THR A 731 -4.80 19.70 22.74
N LEU A 732 -4.37 18.69 21.99
CA LEU A 732 -4.88 17.33 22.05
C LEU A 732 -3.91 16.46 22.84
N THR A 733 -4.41 15.37 23.42
CA THR A 733 -3.55 14.45 24.18
C THR A 733 -3.59 13.05 23.59
N HIS A 734 -2.45 12.34 23.67
CA HIS A 734 -2.33 10.96 23.26
C HIS A 734 -1.77 10.06 24.37
N GLY A 735 -2.10 8.76 24.31
CA GLY A 735 -1.64 7.75 25.26
C GLY A 735 -0.42 6.96 24.81
N GLY A 736 0.36 7.49 23.86
CA GLY A 736 1.61 6.90 23.37
C GLY A 736 2.83 7.27 24.25
N GLU A 737 4.03 7.24 23.68
CA GLU A 737 5.30 7.53 24.37
C GLU A 737 5.34 8.99 24.88
N ALA A 738 6.00 9.18 26.01
CA ALA A 738 6.02 10.47 26.74
C ALA A 738 6.85 11.57 26.05
N ASP A 739 7.69 11.22 25.10
CA ASP A 739 8.57 12.13 24.36
C ASP A 739 8.04 12.47 22.94
N GLN A 740 6.93 11.85 22.51
CA GLN A 740 6.34 12.11 21.21
C GLN A 740 5.41 13.33 21.25
N ALA A 741 5.53 14.21 20.27
CA ALA A 741 4.59 15.30 20.04
C ALA A 741 4.36 15.48 18.53
N LEU A 742 3.23 16.11 18.20
CA LEU A 742 2.90 16.46 16.83
C LEU A 742 2.41 17.91 16.80
N LEU A 743 2.93 18.68 15.83
CA LEU A 743 2.54 20.06 15.59
C LEU A 743 1.93 20.20 14.20
N ARG A 744 0.78 20.87 14.10
CA ARG A 744 0.08 21.19 12.86
C ARG A 744 -0.42 22.62 12.85
N PHE A 745 -0.31 23.25 11.67
CA PHE A 745 -0.95 24.53 11.36
C PHE A 745 -1.91 24.31 10.21
N TYR A 746 -3.08 24.92 10.28
CA TYR A 746 -4.09 24.89 9.23
C TYR A 746 -4.56 26.28 8.90
N TRP A 747 -4.62 26.61 7.61
CA TRP A 747 -5.21 27.85 7.12
C TRP A 747 -6.38 27.56 6.19
N PRO A 748 -7.45 28.36 6.23
CA PRO A 748 -8.49 28.30 5.22
C PRO A 748 -7.97 28.81 3.87
N THR A 749 -8.36 28.13 2.81
CA THR A 749 -8.16 28.57 1.42
C THR A 749 -9.48 28.61 0.67
N THR A 750 -9.48 28.74 -0.63
CA THR A 750 -10.68 28.68 -1.47
C THR A 750 -10.93 27.26 -1.96
N ASP A 751 -12.09 27.04 -2.61
CA ASP A 751 -12.33 25.88 -3.44
C ASP A 751 -11.43 25.86 -4.72
N GLN A 752 -11.65 24.90 -5.60
CA GLN A 752 -10.86 24.76 -6.82
C GLN A 752 -11.36 25.56 -8.02
N ASP A 753 -12.41 26.35 -7.91
CA ASP A 753 -13.04 27.06 -9.03
C ASP A 753 -12.11 28.11 -9.68
N ASP A 754 -11.28 28.77 -8.85
CA ASP A 754 -10.18 29.60 -9.35
C ASP A 754 -8.96 28.74 -9.65
N TRP A 755 -8.82 28.31 -10.91
CA TRP A 755 -7.77 27.38 -11.34
C TRP A 755 -6.35 27.93 -11.17
N ASP A 756 -6.16 29.25 -11.24
CA ASP A 756 -4.85 29.88 -11.07
C ASP A 756 -4.44 29.86 -9.59
N VAL A 757 -5.38 30.17 -8.71
CA VAL A 757 -5.18 30.06 -7.25
C VAL A 757 -4.94 28.61 -6.85
N SER A 758 -5.76 27.67 -7.31
CA SER A 758 -5.67 26.24 -6.97
C SER A 758 -4.33 25.65 -7.43
N SER A 759 -3.92 25.92 -8.68
CA SER A 759 -2.62 25.47 -9.20
C SER A 759 -1.45 26.11 -8.46
N GLY A 760 -1.56 27.39 -8.12
CA GLY A 760 -0.56 28.11 -7.34
C GLY A 760 -0.40 27.58 -5.92
N LEU A 761 -1.50 27.27 -5.23
CA LEU A 761 -1.47 26.67 -3.89
C LEU A 761 -0.88 25.25 -3.90
N THR A 762 -1.12 24.50 -4.97
CA THR A 762 -0.51 23.16 -5.15
C THR A 762 1.03 23.29 -5.26
N LEU A 763 1.54 24.23 -6.06
CA LEU A 763 2.98 24.46 -6.18
C LEU A 763 3.56 25.06 -4.90
N LEU A 764 2.85 26.02 -4.25
CA LEU A 764 3.26 26.60 -2.99
C LEU A 764 3.42 25.55 -1.89
N ALA A 765 2.54 24.55 -1.82
CA ALA A 765 2.67 23.46 -0.86
C ALA A 765 4.00 22.70 -1.06
N ARG A 766 4.40 22.42 -2.30
CA ARG A 766 5.69 21.79 -2.59
C ARG A 766 6.88 22.66 -2.20
N VAL A 767 6.79 23.96 -2.48
CA VAL A 767 7.82 24.94 -2.07
C VAL A 767 7.95 24.99 -0.55
N VAL A 768 6.83 25.05 0.16
CA VAL A 768 6.82 25.05 1.64
C VAL A 768 7.35 23.74 2.21
N ASP A 769 7.05 22.61 1.59
CA ASP A 769 7.56 21.29 1.98
C ASP A 769 9.10 21.23 1.91
N ILE A 770 9.67 21.70 0.80
CA ILE A 770 11.11 21.84 0.63
C ILE A 770 11.71 22.77 1.69
N ALA A 771 11.12 23.96 1.88
CA ALA A 771 11.63 24.94 2.83
C ALA A 771 11.58 24.45 4.29
N LEU A 772 10.54 23.72 4.67
CA LEU A 772 10.41 23.11 6.00
C LEU A 772 11.37 21.94 6.19
N THR A 773 11.58 21.13 5.17
CA THR A 773 12.56 20.05 5.20
C THR A 773 13.97 20.61 5.37
N ASP A 774 14.35 21.61 4.57
CA ASP A 774 15.64 22.29 4.70
C ASP A 774 15.81 22.87 6.14
N THR A 775 14.79 23.50 6.73
CA THR A 775 14.89 24.11 8.06
C THR A 775 14.85 23.06 9.20
N LEU A 776 13.86 22.17 9.23
CA LEU A 776 13.64 21.30 10.39
C LEU A 776 14.53 20.05 10.39
N ARG A 777 14.82 19.50 9.21
CA ARG A 777 15.63 18.31 9.05
C ARG A 777 17.11 18.64 8.85
N GLU A 778 17.42 19.43 7.82
CA GLU A 778 18.80 19.67 7.40
C GLU A 778 19.55 20.64 8.32
N GLU A 779 18.88 21.72 8.81
CA GLU A 779 19.54 22.68 9.70
C GLU A 779 19.44 22.30 11.19
N LEU A 780 18.28 21.81 11.64
CA LEU A 780 18.00 21.60 13.06
C LEU A 780 18.03 20.14 13.51
N GLY A 781 17.89 19.15 12.60
CA GLY A 781 17.85 17.73 12.95
C GLY A 781 16.72 17.35 13.91
N GLN A 782 15.57 18.04 13.84
CA GLN A 782 14.48 17.92 14.84
C GLN A 782 13.42 16.90 14.45
N THR A 783 13.29 16.59 13.17
CA THR A 783 12.27 15.67 12.67
C THR A 783 12.80 14.82 11.52
N TYR A 784 12.23 13.63 11.38
CA TYR A 784 12.46 12.78 10.21
C TYR A 784 11.79 13.36 8.95
N SER A 785 10.57 13.89 9.08
CA SER A 785 9.85 14.48 7.96
C SER A 785 8.99 15.67 8.39
N ALA A 786 9.08 16.74 7.61
CA ALA A 786 8.10 17.80 7.60
C ALA A 786 6.96 17.43 6.62
N LEU A 787 5.83 18.10 6.75
CA LEU A 787 4.68 17.94 5.87
C LEU A 787 4.18 19.32 5.45
N SER A 788 3.93 19.48 4.16
CA SER A 788 3.10 20.57 3.65
C SER A 788 2.09 20.01 2.66
N SER A 789 0.84 20.48 2.73
CA SER A 789 -0.23 20.05 1.84
C SER A 789 -1.22 21.17 1.59
N SER A 790 -1.82 21.16 0.40
CA SER A 790 -2.88 22.05 0.01
C SER A 790 -4.03 21.23 -0.59
N SER A 791 -5.25 21.52 -0.15
CA SER A 791 -6.46 20.85 -0.63
C SER A 791 -7.54 21.88 -0.87
N GLN A 792 -7.95 22.04 -2.12
CA GLN A 792 -9.07 22.85 -2.55
C GLN A 792 -10.22 21.92 -2.91
N SER A 793 -11.40 22.19 -2.32
CA SER A 793 -12.57 21.34 -2.56
C SER A 793 -13.10 21.50 -3.98
N ASP A 794 -13.45 20.38 -4.60
CA ASP A 794 -14.26 20.30 -5.82
C ASP A 794 -15.75 20.23 -5.52
N THR A 795 -16.12 19.99 -4.27
CA THR A 795 -17.48 19.70 -3.81
C THR A 795 -18.05 20.81 -2.94
N TYR A 796 -17.26 21.30 -1.98
CA TYR A 796 -17.72 22.30 -0.99
C TYR A 796 -17.32 23.71 -1.43
N THR A 797 -18.31 24.58 -1.58
CA THR A 797 -18.14 25.96 -2.05
C THR A 797 -17.30 26.78 -1.07
N ASP A 798 -16.37 27.59 -1.62
CA ASP A 798 -15.44 28.45 -0.87
C ASP A 798 -14.63 27.71 0.20
N TYR A 799 -14.43 26.40 0.07
CA TYR A 799 -13.74 25.58 1.05
C TYR A 799 -12.44 24.98 0.52
N GLY A 800 -11.38 25.19 1.26
CA GLY A 800 -10.09 24.54 1.09
C GLY A 800 -9.23 24.72 2.31
N THR A 801 -8.13 23.97 2.38
CA THR A 801 -7.17 24.04 3.48
C THR A 801 -5.74 24.01 2.97
N PHE A 802 -4.89 24.77 3.63
CA PHE A 802 -3.45 24.60 3.56
C PHE A 802 -2.95 24.14 4.92
N ALA A 803 -2.09 23.15 4.96
CA ALA A 803 -1.58 22.59 6.21
C ALA A 803 -0.06 22.41 6.16
N ILE A 804 0.59 22.68 7.29
CA ILE A 804 1.98 22.31 7.55
C ILE A 804 2.12 21.60 8.88
N GLY A 805 3.17 20.82 9.05
CA GLY A 805 3.42 20.19 10.35
C GLY A 805 4.59 19.23 10.37
N ALA A 806 4.88 18.73 11.58
CA ALA A 806 5.90 17.73 11.83
C ALA A 806 5.58 16.90 13.07
N GLU A 807 6.10 15.68 13.11
CA GLU A 807 6.23 14.88 14.33
C GLU A 807 7.62 15.15 14.92
N ILE A 808 7.65 15.45 16.20
CA ILE A 808 8.83 15.99 16.88
C ILE A 808 8.97 15.45 18.31
N ASP A 809 10.14 15.61 18.90
CA ASP A 809 10.34 15.40 20.32
C ASP A 809 9.59 16.48 21.12
N LEU A 810 8.90 16.09 22.19
CA LEU A 810 8.13 17.02 23.02
C LEU A 810 9.00 18.17 23.55
N SER A 811 10.27 17.91 23.86
CA SER A 811 11.19 18.95 24.34
C SER A 811 11.54 19.99 23.25
N GLN A 812 11.34 19.67 21.97
CA GLN A 812 11.61 20.52 20.81
C GLN A 812 10.36 21.25 20.30
N LEU A 813 9.18 21.01 20.87
CA LEU A 813 7.91 21.53 20.36
C LEU A 813 7.93 23.07 20.16
N GLY A 814 8.47 23.81 21.13
CA GLY A 814 8.57 25.26 21.04
C GLY A 814 9.54 25.73 19.95
N ALA A 815 10.71 25.12 19.85
CA ALA A 815 11.71 25.49 18.85
C ALA A 815 11.24 25.14 17.42
N ALA A 816 10.61 23.99 17.24
CA ALA A 816 10.01 23.60 15.95
C ALA A 816 8.90 24.55 15.53
N ARG A 817 8.02 24.95 16.47
CA ARG A 817 6.97 25.95 16.23
C ARG A 817 7.58 27.29 15.72
N GLU A 818 8.60 27.81 16.42
CA GLU A 818 9.27 29.04 16.05
C GLU A 818 9.90 28.93 14.64
N ALA A 819 10.58 27.81 14.36
CA ALA A 819 11.21 27.56 13.07
C ALA A 819 10.19 27.47 11.92
N MET A 820 9.07 26.79 12.12
CA MET A 820 8.01 26.69 11.14
C MET A 820 7.38 28.05 10.84
N VAL A 821 7.07 28.82 11.87
CA VAL A 821 6.54 30.20 11.72
C VAL A 821 7.54 31.09 10.98
N ALA A 822 8.82 31.07 11.36
CA ALA A 822 9.86 31.86 10.70
C ALA A 822 10.04 31.47 9.23
N THR A 823 9.90 30.18 8.89
CA THR A 823 9.96 29.72 7.50
C THR A 823 8.80 30.27 6.67
N ILE A 824 7.58 30.25 7.20
CA ILE A 824 6.42 30.82 6.51
C ILE A 824 6.55 32.34 6.38
N GLU A 825 6.96 33.05 7.45
CA GLU A 825 7.20 34.50 7.42
C GLU A 825 8.25 34.89 6.38
N ARG A 826 9.32 34.13 6.23
CA ARG A 826 10.35 34.34 5.20
C ARG A 826 9.77 34.18 3.80
N ILE A 827 8.95 33.14 3.53
CA ILE A 827 8.28 32.96 2.24
C ILE A 827 7.32 34.12 1.96
N ILE A 828 6.62 34.65 2.95
CA ILE A 828 5.74 35.81 2.82
C ILE A 828 6.55 37.07 2.54
N ALA A 829 7.65 37.31 3.26
CA ALA A 829 8.44 38.53 3.16
C ALA A 829 9.28 38.59 1.89
N ASP A 830 10.00 37.51 1.58
CA ASP A 830 11.02 37.48 0.51
C ASP A 830 10.53 36.76 -0.75
N GLY A 831 9.62 35.77 -0.60
CA GLY A 831 9.23 34.79 -1.61
C GLY A 831 10.24 33.65 -1.68
N PRO A 832 9.90 32.54 -2.38
CA PRO A 832 10.85 31.49 -2.70
C PRO A 832 11.83 31.96 -3.77
N ASP A 833 13.05 31.44 -3.76
CA ASP A 833 13.98 31.66 -4.88
C ASP A 833 13.60 30.78 -6.09
N GLU A 834 14.16 31.14 -7.26
CA GLU A 834 13.85 30.49 -8.53
C GLU A 834 14.28 29.02 -8.55
N ASP A 835 15.35 28.61 -7.85
CA ASP A 835 15.82 27.24 -7.75
C ASP A 835 14.81 26.39 -6.95
N MET A 836 14.33 26.90 -5.84
CA MET A 836 13.31 26.23 -5.03
C MET A 836 11.98 26.03 -5.81
N VAL A 837 11.57 27.06 -6.57
CA VAL A 837 10.39 26.97 -7.43
C VAL A 837 10.57 25.90 -8.51
N GLU A 838 11.75 25.84 -9.14
CA GLU A 838 12.01 24.84 -10.19
C GLU A 838 12.11 23.41 -9.60
N ARG A 839 12.75 23.24 -8.45
CA ARG A 839 12.79 21.97 -7.71
C ARG A 839 11.38 21.48 -7.36
N ALA A 840 10.49 22.35 -6.93
CA ALA A 840 9.10 22.02 -6.62
C ALA A 840 8.27 21.71 -7.87
N ARG A 841 8.47 22.47 -8.95
CA ARG A 841 7.70 22.40 -10.20
C ARG A 841 8.05 21.19 -11.04
N ARG A 842 9.33 20.86 -11.17
CA ARG A 842 9.81 19.87 -12.13
C ARG A 842 9.19 18.49 -11.93
N PRO A 843 9.16 17.92 -10.72
CA PRO A 843 8.49 16.64 -10.46
C PRO A 843 6.98 16.67 -10.77
N LEU A 844 6.29 17.79 -10.51
CA LEU A 844 4.88 17.96 -10.85
C LEU A 844 4.65 17.88 -12.36
N LEU A 845 5.46 18.55 -13.17
CA LEU A 845 5.35 18.53 -14.63
C LEU A 845 5.63 17.12 -15.20
N GLU A 846 6.64 16.41 -14.68
CA GLU A 846 6.93 15.04 -15.08
C GLU A 846 5.76 14.10 -14.74
N ASN A 847 5.16 14.24 -13.56
CA ASN A 847 3.99 13.46 -13.18
C ASN A 847 2.79 13.73 -14.08
N LEU A 848 2.54 15.02 -14.42
CA LEU A 848 1.48 15.40 -15.35
C LEU A 848 1.70 14.85 -16.77
N ALA A 849 2.94 14.79 -17.24
CA ALA A 849 3.29 14.22 -18.54
C ALA A 849 3.13 12.69 -18.55
N ASN A 850 3.55 12.05 -17.46
CA ASN A 850 3.56 10.58 -17.36
C ASN A 850 2.17 9.95 -17.14
N ARG A 851 1.15 10.75 -16.73
CA ARG A 851 -0.20 10.20 -16.48
C ARG A 851 -0.84 9.54 -17.69
N PHE A 852 -0.53 9.99 -18.91
CA PHE A 852 -1.04 9.39 -20.14
C PHE A 852 -0.40 8.04 -20.50
N LYS A 853 0.65 7.64 -19.79
CA LYS A 853 1.34 6.37 -19.97
C LYS A 853 0.67 5.20 -19.23
N THR A 854 -0.45 5.44 -18.55
CA THR A 854 -1.16 4.41 -17.77
C THR A 854 -2.67 4.47 -18.01
N ASN A 855 -3.33 3.32 -17.94
CA ASN A 855 -4.81 3.25 -18.00
C ASN A 855 -5.47 3.99 -16.84
N GLY A 856 -4.84 4.02 -15.66
CA GLY A 856 -5.31 4.81 -14.52
C GLY A 856 -5.36 6.32 -14.79
N GLY A 857 -4.32 6.84 -15.44
CA GLY A 857 -4.28 8.24 -15.87
C GLY A 857 -5.36 8.56 -16.91
N TRP A 858 -5.57 7.69 -17.90
CA TRP A 858 -6.67 7.84 -18.86
C TRP A 858 -8.05 7.74 -18.20
N MET A 859 -8.20 6.88 -17.18
CA MET A 859 -9.46 6.78 -16.43
C MET A 859 -9.85 8.10 -15.77
N ALA A 860 -8.90 8.90 -15.28
CA ALA A 860 -9.17 10.22 -14.72
C ALA A 860 -9.84 11.18 -15.74
N PHE A 861 -9.46 11.12 -17.02
CA PHE A 861 -10.08 11.92 -18.07
C PHE A 861 -11.40 11.34 -18.59
N THR A 862 -11.59 10.04 -18.41
CA THR A 862 -12.71 9.30 -19.04
C THR A 862 -13.89 9.15 -18.08
N ALA A 863 -13.64 9.06 -16.77
CA ALA A 863 -14.65 8.68 -15.79
C ALA A 863 -15.88 9.58 -15.75
N ARG A 864 -15.70 10.90 -15.87
CA ARG A 864 -16.76 11.92 -15.85
C ARG A 864 -16.69 12.84 -17.07
N ALA A 865 -16.32 12.29 -18.22
CA ALA A 865 -16.07 13.07 -19.42
C ALA A 865 -17.30 13.84 -19.93
N GLN A 866 -18.52 13.36 -19.64
CA GLN A 866 -19.77 14.01 -20.01
C GLN A 866 -20.35 14.87 -18.90
N SER A 867 -20.28 14.44 -17.65
CA SER A 867 -20.87 15.18 -16.52
C SER A 867 -20.01 16.37 -16.07
N GLU A 868 -18.65 16.27 -16.21
CA GLU A 868 -17.70 17.30 -15.77
C GLU A 868 -16.69 17.71 -16.85
N PRO A 869 -17.15 18.33 -17.93
CA PRO A 869 -16.26 18.77 -19.00
C PRO A 869 -15.24 19.84 -18.54
N ALA A 870 -15.57 20.70 -17.58
CA ALA A 870 -14.69 21.72 -17.03
C ALA A 870 -13.49 21.11 -16.29
N GLU A 871 -13.70 20.04 -15.51
CA GLU A 871 -12.63 19.35 -14.81
C GLU A 871 -11.61 18.71 -15.78
N ARG A 872 -12.10 18.13 -16.86
CA ARG A 872 -11.27 17.61 -17.94
C ARG A 872 -10.42 18.73 -18.57
N GLU A 873 -11.01 19.90 -18.86
CA GLU A 873 -10.29 21.04 -19.39
C GLU A 873 -9.22 21.54 -18.40
N ARG A 874 -9.56 21.63 -17.12
CA ARG A 874 -8.63 21.97 -16.05
C ARG A 874 -7.43 21.04 -16.02
N MET A 875 -7.66 19.74 -16.08
CA MET A 875 -6.59 18.74 -16.12
C MET A 875 -5.69 18.88 -17.34
N LEU A 876 -6.25 19.19 -18.51
CA LEU A 876 -5.45 19.38 -19.73
C LEU A 876 -4.57 20.63 -19.67
N LEU A 877 -5.06 21.72 -19.08
CA LEU A 877 -4.34 22.99 -18.95
C LEU A 877 -3.36 23.00 -17.75
N ALA A 878 -3.41 22.00 -16.87
CA ALA A 878 -2.58 21.97 -15.66
C ALA A 878 -1.05 22.12 -15.94
N PRO A 879 -0.44 21.47 -16.95
CA PRO A 879 0.99 21.66 -17.24
C PRO A 879 1.35 23.10 -17.62
N GLU A 880 0.56 23.75 -18.49
CA GLU A 880 0.80 25.12 -18.91
C GLU A 880 0.65 26.10 -17.74
N ARG A 881 -0.35 25.90 -16.88
CA ARG A 881 -0.57 26.70 -15.68
C ARG A 881 0.57 26.54 -14.69
N GLN A 882 0.99 25.31 -14.40
CA GLN A 882 2.12 25.06 -13.50
C GLN A 882 3.42 25.72 -14.02
N GLN A 883 3.64 25.69 -15.34
CA GLN A 883 4.80 26.33 -15.96
C GLN A 883 4.75 27.87 -15.89
N ALA A 884 3.57 28.46 -15.90
CA ALA A 884 3.39 29.92 -15.89
C ALA A 884 3.55 30.58 -14.51
N ILE A 885 3.40 29.80 -13.41
CA ILE A 885 3.47 30.35 -12.05
C ILE A 885 4.88 30.83 -11.74
N THR A 886 5.00 32.05 -11.22
CA THR A 886 6.28 32.69 -10.85
C THR A 886 6.50 32.68 -9.33
N ALA A 887 7.74 32.92 -8.90
CA ALA A 887 8.06 33.14 -7.48
C ALA A 887 7.26 34.31 -6.86
N ALA A 888 6.97 35.35 -7.66
CA ALA A 888 6.15 36.49 -7.23
C ALA A 888 4.69 36.08 -6.98
N ASP A 889 4.12 35.19 -7.79
CA ASP A 889 2.78 34.68 -7.63
C ASP A 889 2.69 33.83 -6.34
N LEU A 890 3.67 32.98 -6.10
CA LEU A 890 3.74 32.15 -4.88
C LEU A 890 3.90 33.01 -3.62
N LYS A 891 4.72 34.06 -3.67
CA LYS A 891 4.82 35.07 -2.60
C LYS A 891 3.47 35.72 -2.33
N ALA A 892 2.76 36.11 -3.36
CA ALA A 892 1.44 36.75 -3.22
C ALA A 892 0.40 35.79 -2.62
N LEU A 893 0.41 34.52 -3.01
CA LEU A 893 -0.46 33.49 -2.44
C LEU A 893 -0.11 33.21 -0.98
N ALA A 894 1.18 33.10 -0.64
CA ALA A 894 1.62 32.93 0.75
C ALA A 894 1.15 34.10 1.62
N ALA A 895 1.36 35.35 1.16
CA ALA A 895 0.90 36.54 1.87
C ALA A 895 -0.64 36.63 2.02
N ARG A 896 -1.39 36.08 1.05
CA ARG A 896 -2.86 36.04 1.10
C ARG A 896 -3.39 35.00 2.07
N PHE A 897 -2.81 33.81 2.11
CA PHE A 897 -3.39 32.66 2.80
C PHE A 897 -2.63 32.19 4.04
N LEU A 898 -1.30 32.35 4.12
CA LEU A 898 -0.47 31.68 5.13
C LEU A 898 -0.03 32.60 6.28
N ASP A 899 -0.75 33.69 6.55
CA ASP A 899 -0.49 34.54 7.72
C ASP A 899 -0.49 33.69 9.01
N PRO A 900 0.65 33.56 9.74
CA PRO A 900 0.74 32.73 10.94
C PRO A 900 -0.27 33.09 12.04
N GLU A 901 -0.69 34.37 12.14
CA GLU A 901 -1.68 34.82 13.11
C GLU A 901 -3.11 34.33 12.78
N LYS A 902 -3.32 33.89 11.54
CA LYS A 902 -4.62 33.35 11.07
C LYS A 902 -4.67 31.83 11.05
N ALA A 903 -3.60 31.15 11.46
CA ALA A 903 -3.58 29.70 11.53
C ALA A 903 -4.41 29.16 12.69
N VAL A 904 -5.04 28.01 12.48
CA VAL A 904 -5.44 27.10 13.55
C VAL A 904 -4.22 26.26 13.86
N VAL A 905 -3.74 26.32 15.10
CA VAL A 905 -2.58 25.54 15.54
C VAL A 905 -3.06 24.38 16.41
N ILE A 906 -2.60 23.17 16.11
CA ILE A 906 -2.91 21.96 16.89
C ILE A 906 -1.60 21.37 17.40
N GLU A 907 -1.49 21.28 18.72
CA GLU A 907 -0.41 20.59 19.41
C GLU A 907 -0.96 19.29 19.98
N VAL A 908 -0.37 18.18 19.62
CA VAL A 908 -0.72 16.86 20.19
C VAL A 908 0.42 16.43 21.08
N VAL A 909 0.13 16.28 22.38
CA VAL A 909 1.14 16.02 23.42
C VAL A 909 0.75 14.79 24.26
N PRO A 910 1.71 14.15 24.97
CA PRO A 910 1.39 13.03 25.84
C PRO A 910 0.36 13.40 26.92
N ALA A 911 -0.57 12.50 27.22
CA ALA A 911 -1.45 12.66 28.37
C ALA A 911 -0.63 12.65 29.68
N ALA A 912 -1.00 13.51 30.61
CA ALA A 912 -0.36 13.49 31.93
C ALA A 912 -0.49 12.08 32.55
N PRO A 913 0.59 11.55 33.18
CA PRO A 913 0.50 10.24 33.81
C PRO A 913 -0.65 10.26 34.83
N SER A 914 -1.54 9.28 34.74
CA SER A 914 -2.62 9.09 35.72
C SER A 914 -2.01 8.87 37.09
N SER A 915 -2.24 9.81 38.02
CA SER A 915 -1.75 9.79 39.40
C SER A 915 -2.30 8.60 40.20
#